data_a56aad29745b9ca24c0b6015739bb57e
#
_entry.id   a56aad29745b9ca24c0b6015739bb57e
#
_cell.length_a   1.000
_cell.length_b   1.000
_cell.length_c   1.000
_cell.angle_alpha   90.00
_cell.angle_beta   90.00
_cell.angle_gamma   90.00
#
_symmetry.space_group_name_H-M   'P 1'
#
loop_
_entity.id
_entity.type
_entity.pdbx_description
1 polymer ?
#
loop_
_entity_poly.entity_id
_entity_poly.type
_entity_poly.pdbx_seq_one_letter_code
_entity_poly.pdbx_strand_id
1 'polypeptide(L)'
;MEYNFKEIESKWQNVWYTQNTFAAKQDFSLPKYYCLVEFPYPSGQGLHVGHPRSYTALDIVARKKRLQGYNVLYPMGWDAFGLPTENFAIKNHIHPEEVTKKNVARFKQQLQSLGFSFDWTREINTTDPSYYKWTQWIFLQLFKKGLAYKKEMAVNWCTSCKCVLANEEVVNGVCERCGSEVIRKNQSQWMLKITEYAQRLVDDLDDLDFIDRVKVQQKNWIGRSTGAEVDFGTTLGDTLTVYTTRPDTLFGATYMVISPEHPLIEKWADKLKNIDEIRAYQAEAAHKSDFERTELNKEKTGVKLDGVMGINPVNDTEIPIFISDYVLTSYGTGAIMAVPAHDTRDWEFAKKFDLPIIEVVAGSKVGVENEAFTDCATGKLVNSAFLTGMSVEEAKKAITEWLTKEGKGHQKVNFKLRDWVFSRQRYWGEPIPIVKCDDCGYVPVPESELPLRLPMVDSYEPTDTGESPLAKMTDWVNTTCPCCGKPAKRETDTMPQWAGSSWYFLRYMDPHNDKQLVSKEAAEYWSPVDWYNGGMEHTTLHLLYSRFWHKFLYDIGVVPTKEPYQKRTSQAEILGQNGEKMSKSRGNVVNPDEIVDQYGADTMRLYEMFIGDFEKAAPWNSDSIKGCKRFVERFWNLQEIVKDGNEYSPQLEALMHKTIKKVSEDIDNLKCNTAIASMMTLVNEMYAKGVNKAELRDLTIILNPFAPHVTEEMWQIMNFGGAVHDAQWPSFDESKTQENDVEIALQVKGKVRSRIVVPVDISKEDAIALAKKDEKIAAEIAGKEIKKEIYVPGKLVNIVAI
;
A
#
# COMPACT_ATOMS: atom_id res chain seq x y z
N MET A 1 -1.69 -26.51 37.26
CA MET A 1 -2.84 -26.89 36.38
C MET A 1 -2.31 -27.02 34.96
N GLU A 2 -2.58 -28.12 34.23
CA GLU A 2 -2.08 -28.29 32.87
C GLU A 2 -2.71 -27.26 31.92
N TYR A 3 -1.89 -26.69 31.03
CA TYR A 3 -2.35 -25.72 30.03
C TYR A 3 -2.91 -26.46 28.81
N ASN A 4 -4.24 -26.58 28.77
CA ASN A 4 -4.96 -27.16 27.63
C ASN A 4 -5.46 -26.04 26.70
N PHE A 5 -4.58 -25.58 25.78
CA PHE A 5 -4.91 -24.47 24.88
C PHE A 5 -6.12 -24.80 23.97
N LYS A 6 -6.31 -26.05 23.55
CA LYS A 6 -7.45 -26.43 22.66
C LYS A 6 -8.79 -26.19 23.32
N GLU A 7 -8.94 -26.54 24.58
CA GLU A 7 -10.18 -26.30 25.33
C GLU A 7 -10.38 -24.81 25.62
N ILE A 8 -9.32 -24.13 26.06
CA ILE A 8 -9.35 -22.69 26.40
C ILE A 8 -9.71 -21.86 25.17
N GLU A 9 -9.03 -22.08 24.04
CA GLU A 9 -9.27 -21.33 22.80
C GLU A 9 -10.68 -21.59 22.26
N SER A 10 -11.12 -22.83 22.22
CA SER A 10 -12.48 -23.20 21.79
C SER A 10 -13.56 -22.56 22.68
N LYS A 11 -13.37 -22.57 24.01
CA LYS A 11 -14.27 -21.95 24.96
C LYS A 11 -14.46 -20.46 24.66
N TRP A 12 -13.35 -19.71 24.59
CA TRP A 12 -13.42 -18.25 24.46
C TRP A 12 -13.86 -17.81 23.07
N GLN A 13 -13.47 -18.49 22.00
CA GLN A 13 -13.97 -18.24 20.65
C GLN A 13 -15.50 -18.41 20.60
N ASN A 14 -16.03 -19.48 21.20
CA ASN A 14 -17.47 -19.67 21.28
C ASN A 14 -18.17 -18.54 22.03
N VAL A 15 -17.63 -18.08 23.16
CA VAL A 15 -18.18 -16.95 23.91
C VAL A 15 -18.20 -15.69 23.06
N TRP A 16 -17.05 -15.30 22.50
CA TRP A 16 -16.92 -14.05 21.77
C TRP A 16 -17.82 -13.98 20.53
N TYR A 17 -17.89 -15.05 19.74
CA TYR A 17 -18.63 -15.04 18.49
C TYR A 17 -20.12 -15.25 18.69
N THR A 18 -20.54 -16.00 19.71
CA THR A 18 -21.95 -16.17 20.03
C THR A 18 -22.56 -14.89 20.62
N GLN A 19 -21.79 -14.16 21.42
CA GLN A 19 -22.23 -12.93 22.08
C GLN A 19 -21.96 -11.67 21.27
N ASN A 20 -21.27 -11.76 20.11
CA ASN A 20 -20.80 -10.61 19.35
C ASN A 20 -20.00 -9.62 20.23
N THR A 21 -19.12 -10.13 21.08
CA THR A 21 -18.38 -9.39 22.11
C THR A 21 -17.68 -8.15 21.57
N PHE A 22 -17.19 -8.22 20.34
CA PHE A 22 -16.38 -7.16 19.72
C PHE A 22 -17.18 -6.29 18.74
N ALA A 23 -18.50 -6.37 18.73
CA ALA A 23 -19.34 -5.52 17.91
C ALA A 23 -19.17 -4.04 18.30
N ALA A 24 -19.01 -3.18 17.29
CA ALA A 24 -18.96 -1.74 17.50
C ALA A 24 -20.29 -1.23 18.06
N LYS A 25 -20.21 -0.38 19.08
CA LYS A 25 -21.38 0.17 19.77
C LYS A 25 -22.11 1.19 18.89
N GLN A 26 -23.42 1.26 19.01
CA GLN A 26 -24.26 2.29 18.36
C GLN A 26 -24.29 3.59 19.18
N ASP A 27 -23.35 3.79 20.09
CA ASP A 27 -23.21 4.98 20.91
C ASP A 27 -22.14 5.91 20.31
N PHE A 28 -22.60 6.88 19.54
CA PHE A 28 -21.76 7.87 18.86
C PHE A 28 -21.28 9.02 19.79
N SER A 29 -21.58 8.96 21.08
CA SER A 29 -20.99 9.87 22.09
C SER A 29 -19.61 9.43 22.55
N LEU A 30 -19.25 8.15 22.36
CA LEU A 30 -17.94 7.61 22.69
C LEU A 30 -16.87 8.04 21.69
N PRO A 31 -15.60 8.18 22.10
CA PRO A 31 -14.52 8.39 21.16
C PRO A 31 -14.38 7.15 20.26
N LYS A 32 -14.33 7.37 18.95
CA LYS A 32 -14.24 6.28 17.97
C LYS A 32 -12.79 5.90 17.67
N TYR A 33 -12.59 4.64 17.29
CA TYR A 33 -11.36 4.20 16.66
C TYR A 33 -11.65 3.15 15.58
N TYR A 34 -11.34 3.47 14.34
CA TYR A 34 -11.58 2.60 13.21
C TYR A 34 -10.25 1.99 12.74
N CYS A 35 -10.03 0.70 13.09
CA CYS A 35 -8.95 -0.11 12.55
C CYS A 35 -9.41 -0.81 11.28
N LEU A 36 -8.63 -0.75 10.22
CA LEU A 36 -8.93 -1.43 8.97
C LEU A 36 -7.73 -2.25 8.50
N VAL A 37 -7.97 -3.48 8.09
CA VAL A 37 -7.04 -4.32 7.35
C VAL A 37 -7.60 -4.58 5.96
N GLU A 38 -6.74 -4.84 4.99
CA GLU A 38 -7.21 -5.28 3.68
C GLU A 38 -7.96 -6.60 3.82
N PHE A 39 -9.21 -6.59 3.34
CA PHE A 39 -10.01 -7.82 3.36
C PHE A 39 -9.46 -8.83 2.36
N PRO A 40 -9.46 -10.13 2.70
CA PRO A 40 -8.82 -11.12 1.86
C PRO A 40 -9.63 -11.41 0.61
N TYR A 41 -8.92 -11.79 -0.45
CA TYR A 41 -9.49 -12.44 -1.61
C TYR A 41 -9.61 -13.95 -1.33
N PRO A 42 -10.83 -14.51 -1.19
CA PRO A 42 -11.02 -15.90 -0.79
C PRO A 42 -10.74 -16.86 -1.97
N SER A 43 -9.48 -16.97 -2.37
CA SER A 43 -9.04 -17.87 -3.44
C SER A 43 -8.40 -19.14 -2.91
N GLY A 44 -8.73 -20.28 -3.51
CA GLY A 44 -8.08 -21.55 -3.24
C GLY A 44 -8.39 -22.17 -1.86
N GLN A 45 -7.40 -22.82 -1.24
CA GLN A 45 -7.60 -23.70 -0.08
C GLN A 45 -7.51 -23.03 1.29
N GLY A 46 -7.51 -21.71 1.37
CA GLY A 46 -7.42 -20.99 2.62
C GLY A 46 -6.21 -20.05 2.73
N LEU A 47 -6.01 -19.53 3.93
CA LEU A 47 -4.91 -18.63 4.28
C LEU A 47 -3.57 -19.39 4.37
N HIS A 48 -2.46 -18.69 4.19
CA HIS A 48 -1.13 -19.09 4.64
C HIS A 48 -0.67 -18.19 5.79
N VAL A 49 0.36 -18.58 6.52
CA VAL A 49 0.84 -17.87 7.73
C VAL A 49 1.26 -16.40 7.49
N GLY A 50 1.47 -15.98 6.26
CA GLY A 50 1.73 -14.56 5.97
C GLY A 50 0.52 -13.64 6.08
N HIS A 51 -0.71 -14.16 5.92
CA HIS A 51 -1.94 -13.35 6.03
C HIS A 51 -2.20 -12.87 7.47
N PRO A 52 -2.11 -13.72 8.51
CA PRO A 52 -2.42 -13.32 9.88
C PRO A 52 -1.52 -12.21 10.42
N ARG A 53 -0.35 -11.96 9.85
CA ARG A 53 0.57 -10.91 10.32
C ARG A 53 -0.09 -9.53 10.39
N SER A 54 -0.74 -9.11 9.30
CA SER A 54 -1.47 -7.84 9.23
C SER A 54 -2.64 -7.82 10.22
N TYR A 55 -3.41 -8.92 10.22
CA TYR A 55 -4.61 -9.02 11.05
C TYR A 55 -4.27 -9.02 12.54
N THR A 56 -3.21 -9.73 12.95
CA THR A 56 -2.75 -9.77 14.34
C THR A 56 -2.27 -8.38 14.79
N ALA A 57 -1.51 -7.67 13.97
CA ALA A 57 -0.98 -6.36 14.33
C ALA A 57 -2.09 -5.36 14.64
N LEU A 58 -3.10 -5.24 13.77
CA LEU A 58 -4.21 -4.32 14.02
C LEU A 58 -5.23 -4.86 15.03
N ASP A 59 -5.33 -6.18 15.24
CA ASP A 59 -6.11 -6.73 16.35
C ASP A 59 -5.52 -6.33 17.71
N ILE A 60 -4.20 -6.30 17.81
CA ILE A 60 -3.49 -5.81 19.01
C ILE A 60 -3.84 -4.34 19.27
N VAL A 61 -3.79 -3.51 18.25
CA VAL A 61 -4.20 -2.09 18.35
C VAL A 61 -5.67 -1.97 18.74
N ALA A 62 -6.56 -2.70 18.06
CA ALA A 62 -8.00 -2.68 18.29
C ALA A 62 -8.35 -3.07 19.75
N ARG A 63 -7.72 -4.14 20.28
CA ARG A 63 -7.93 -4.57 21.67
C ARG A 63 -7.41 -3.53 22.66
N LYS A 64 -6.21 -2.99 22.48
CA LYS A 64 -5.69 -1.90 23.31
C LYS A 64 -6.63 -0.69 23.31
N LYS A 65 -7.14 -0.28 22.14
CA LYS A 65 -8.05 0.87 22.04
C LYS A 65 -9.38 0.62 22.77
N ARG A 66 -9.93 -0.60 22.73
CA ARG A 66 -11.11 -0.97 23.54
C ARG A 66 -10.82 -0.85 25.05
N LEU A 67 -9.68 -1.36 25.51
CA LEU A 67 -9.22 -1.24 26.88
C LEU A 67 -8.95 0.22 27.30
N GLN A 68 -8.75 1.12 26.33
CA GLN A 68 -8.64 2.57 26.56
C GLN A 68 -10.01 3.29 26.51
N GLY A 69 -11.12 2.57 26.35
CA GLY A 69 -12.46 3.13 26.35
C GLY A 69 -13.00 3.63 25.01
N TYR A 70 -12.29 3.36 23.90
CA TYR A 70 -12.78 3.72 22.57
C TYR A 70 -13.89 2.78 22.11
N ASN A 71 -14.83 3.33 21.34
CA ASN A 71 -15.73 2.55 20.50
C ASN A 71 -14.93 2.13 19.24
N VAL A 72 -14.57 0.85 19.16
CA VAL A 72 -13.68 0.35 18.12
C VAL A 72 -14.47 -0.34 17.03
N LEU A 73 -14.27 0.06 15.78
CA LEU A 73 -14.69 -0.65 14.58
C LEU A 73 -13.49 -1.39 13.98
N TYR A 74 -13.54 -2.74 14.03
CA TYR A 74 -12.55 -3.61 13.41
C TYR A 74 -13.30 -4.70 12.63
N PRO A 75 -13.69 -4.41 11.37
CA PRO A 75 -14.54 -5.29 10.57
C PRO A 75 -13.75 -6.26 9.71
N MET A 76 -14.45 -7.26 9.17
CA MET A 76 -13.93 -8.20 8.19
C MET A 76 -14.98 -8.51 7.11
N GLY A 77 -14.52 -8.80 5.91
CA GLY A 77 -15.34 -9.14 4.76
C GLY A 77 -14.53 -9.80 3.65
N TRP A 78 -15.12 -9.87 2.44
CA TRP A 78 -14.58 -10.68 1.36
C TRP A 78 -14.56 -9.89 0.06
N ASP A 79 -13.36 -9.75 -0.52
CA ASP A 79 -13.18 -9.29 -1.88
C ASP A 79 -13.27 -10.51 -2.81
N ALA A 80 -14.47 -10.83 -3.30
CA ALA A 80 -14.74 -12.15 -3.83
C ALA A 80 -15.02 -12.21 -5.35
N PHE A 81 -15.15 -11.07 -6.04
CA PHE A 81 -15.13 -11.02 -7.50
C PHE A 81 -13.69 -11.15 -8.02
N GLY A 82 -13.55 -11.55 -9.28
CA GLY A 82 -12.28 -11.49 -10.01
C GLY A 82 -11.79 -12.82 -10.59
N LEU A 83 -10.70 -12.70 -11.32
CA LEU A 83 -10.12 -13.73 -12.17
C LEU A 83 -9.71 -15.04 -11.47
N PRO A 84 -9.09 -15.04 -10.26
CA PRO A 84 -8.65 -16.29 -9.67
C PRO A 84 -9.78 -17.27 -9.38
N THR A 85 -10.90 -16.78 -8.83
CA THR A 85 -12.08 -17.59 -8.56
C THR A 85 -12.74 -18.07 -9.85
N GLU A 86 -12.86 -17.16 -10.84
CA GLU A 86 -13.44 -17.51 -12.14
C GLU A 86 -12.60 -18.56 -12.88
N ASN A 87 -11.29 -18.39 -12.96
CA ASN A 87 -10.40 -19.35 -13.60
C ASN A 87 -10.41 -20.73 -12.89
N PHE A 88 -10.48 -20.74 -11.55
CA PHE A 88 -10.63 -21.99 -10.80
C PHE A 88 -11.98 -22.66 -11.10
N ALA A 89 -13.05 -21.89 -11.14
CA ALA A 89 -14.41 -22.35 -11.43
C ALA A 89 -14.51 -22.96 -12.85
N ILE A 90 -13.97 -22.27 -13.86
CA ILE A 90 -13.89 -22.77 -15.24
C ILE A 90 -13.15 -24.11 -15.31
N LYS A 91 -11.95 -24.18 -14.69
CA LYS A 91 -11.12 -25.38 -14.68
C LYS A 91 -11.81 -26.59 -14.05
N ASN A 92 -12.67 -26.35 -13.06
CA ASN A 92 -13.35 -27.43 -12.31
C ASN A 92 -14.82 -27.62 -12.72
N HIS A 93 -15.30 -26.90 -13.74
CA HIS A 93 -16.68 -26.98 -14.25
C HIS A 93 -17.74 -26.73 -13.16
N ILE A 94 -17.51 -25.73 -12.31
CA ILE A 94 -18.42 -25.31 -11.23
C ILE A 94 -18.73 -23.82 -11.37
N HIS A 95 -19.84 -23.37 -10.81
CA HIS A 95 -20.19 -21.96 -10.84
C HIS A 95 -19.32 -21.16 -9.84
N PRO A 96 -18.81 -19.96 -10.19
CA PRO A 96 -17.92 -19.16 -9.33
C PRO A 96 -18.58 -18.75 -8.00
N GLU A 97 -19.90 -18.60 -7.95
CA GLU A 97 -20.63 -18.32 -6.72
C GLU A 97 -20.48 -19.46 -5.69
N GLU A 98 -20.54 -20.72 -6.12
CA GLU A 98 -20.36 -21.88 -5.22
C GLU A 98 -18.94 -21.97 -4.69
N VAL A 99 -17.96 -21.71 -5.55
CA VAL A 99 -16.54 -21.62 -5.15
C VAL A 99 -16.36 -20.52 -4.10
N THR A 100 -16.94 -19.36 -4.35
CA THR A 100 -16.88 -18.21 -3.45
C THR A 100 -17.48 -18.55 -2.09
N LYS A 101 -18.69 -19.10 -2.03
CA LYS A 101 -19.35 -19.50 -0.77
C LYS A 101 -18.50 -20.46 0.06
N LYS A 102 -17.92 -21.48 -0.61
CA LYS A 102 -17.07 -22.48 0.05
C LYS A 102 -15.77 -21.87 0.59
N ASN A 103 -15.13 -21.04 -0.22
CA ASN A 103 -13.87 -20.40 0.16
C ASN A 103 -14.08 -19.37 1.29
N VAL A 104 -15.13 -18.56 1.23
CA VAL A 104 -15.50 -17.61 2.30
C VAL A 104 -15.71 -18.34 3.62
N ALA A 105 -16.49 -19.43 3.63
CA ALA A 105 -16.69 -20.22 4.84
C ALA A 105 -15.37 -20.75 5.43
N ARG A 106 -14.46 -21.21 4.58
CA ARG A 106 -13.14 -21.71 4.99
C ARG A 106 -12.26 -20.62 5.58
N PHE A 107 -12.16 -19.48 4.90
CA PHE A 107 -11.38 -18.33 5.39
C PHE A 107 -11.93 -17.80 6.72
N LYS A 108 -13.26 -17.69 6.83
CA LYS A 108 -13.92 -17.27 8.07
C LYS A 108 -13.58 -18.19 9.24
N GLN A 109 -13.64 -19.51 9.02
CA GLN A 109 -13.26 -20.49 10.04
C GLN A 109 -11.81 -20.30 10.50
N GLN A 110 -10.87 -20.11 9.56
CA GLN A 110 -9.47 -19.88 9.88
C GLN A 110 -9.26 -18.58 10.66
N LEU A 111 -9.91 -17.48 10.27
CA LEU A 111 -9.82 -16.21 10.99
C LEU A 111 -10.41 -16.30 12.40
N GLN A 112 -11.53 -17.02 12.54
CA GLN A 112 -12.15 -17.25 13.85
C GLN A 112 -11.28 -18.11 14.76
N SER A 113 -10.62 -19.14 14.24
CA SER A 113 -9.72 -19.98 15.02
C SER A 113 -8.50 -19.24 15.58
N LEU A 114 -8.13 -18.10 15.00
CA LEU A 114 -7.06 -17.23 15.49
C LEU A 114 -7.52 -16.23 16.55
N GLY A 115 -8.82 -16.21 16.87
CA GLY A 115 -9.38 -15.38 17.95
C GLY A 115 -9.32 -13.88 17.69
N PHE A 116 -9.37 -13.43 16.43
CA PHE A 116 -9.39 -12.01 16.11
C PHE A 116 -10.68 -11.32 16.62
N SER A 117 -10.54 -10.09 17.09
CA SER A 117 -11.65 -9.29 17.59
C SER A 117 -12.40 -8.54 16.48
N PHE A 118 -12.63 -9.22 15.34
CA PHE A 118 -13.42 -8.65 14.26
C PHE A 118 -14.90 -8.50 14.65
N ASP A 119 -15.49 -7.41 14.21
CA ASP A 119 -16.93 -7.20 14.27
C ASP A 119 -17.63 -7.95 13.12
N TRP A 120 -17.98 -9.21 13.34
CA TRP A 120 -18.66 -10.06 12.38
C TRP A 120 -20.10 -9.63 12.07
N THR A 121 -20.70 -8.74 12.87
CA THR A 121 -22.03 -8.18 12.57
C THR A 121 -22.00 -7.24 11.37
N ARG A 122 -20.80 -6.81 10.96
CA ARG A 122 -20.56 -5.90 9.83
C ARG A 122 -19.87 -6.59 8.65
N GLU A 123 -19.96 -7.91 8.59
CA GLU A 123 -19.42 -8.72 7.49
C GLU A 123 -20.04 -8.31 6.15
N ILE A 124 -19.20 -8.12 5.14
CA ILE A 124 -19.60 -7.79 3.77
C ILE A 124 -18.97 -8.77 2.77
N ASN A 125 -19.61 -8.88 1.60
CA ASN A 125 -19.08 -9.65 0.48
C ASN A 125 -19.33 -8.87 -0.81
N THR A 126 -18.28 -8.59 -1.59
CA THR A 126 -18.38 -7.80 -2.82
C THR A 126 -19.26 -8.45 -3.88
N THR A 127 -19.45 -9.78 -3.81
CA THR A 127 -20.35 -10.53 -4.73
C THR A 127 -21.82 -10.50 -4.33
N ASP A 128 -22.14 -9.97 -3.15
CA ASP A 128 -23.54 -9.83 -2.72
C ASP A 128 -24.21 -8.70 -3.52
N PRO A 129 -25.38 -8.94 -4.13
CA PRO A 129 -26.14 -7.91 -4.83
C PRO A 129 -26.46 -6.68 -3.97
N SER A 130 -26.65 -6.85 -2.66
CA SER A 130 -26.88 -5.74 -1.73
C SER A 130 -25.65 -4.86 -1.55
N TYR A 131 -24.45 -5.42 -1.78
CA TYR A 131 -23.18 -4.70 -1.79
C TYR A 131 -22.93 -4.04 -3.15
N TYR A 132 -22.89 -4.82 -4.24
CA TYR A 132 -22.48 -4.27 -5.53
C TYR A 132 -23.53 -3.34 -6.17
N LYS A 133 -24.78 -3.33 -5.68
CA LYS A 133 -25.74 -2.26 -5.95
C LYS A 133 -25.10 -0.88 -5.79
N TRP A 134 -24.31 -0.69 -4.77
CA TRP A 134 -23.70 0.59 -4.45
C TRP A 134 -22.41 0.83 -5.25
N THR A 135 -21.67 -0.21 -5.61
CA THR A 135 -20.58 -0.10 -6.60
C THR A 135 -21.13 0.40 -7.94
N GLN A 136 -22.26 -0.16 -8.38
CA GLN A 136 -22.97 0.27 -9.59
C GLN A 136 -23.47 1.70 -9.45
N TRP A 137 -24.01 2.07 -8.32
CA TRP A 137 -24.46 3.43 -8.04
C TRP A 137 -23.32 4.44 -8.13
N ILE A 138 -22.15 4.17 -7.56
CA ILE A 138 -20.97 5.04 -7.67
C ILE A 138 -20.58 5.22 -9.15
N PHE A 139 -20.55 4.12 -9.91
CA PHE A 139 -20.26 4.20 -11.34
C PHE A 139 -21.26 5.10 -12.07
N LEU A 140 -22.55 4.99 -11.77
CA LEU A 140 -23.57 5.88 -12.36
C LEU A 140 -23.35 7.35 -12.01
N GLN A 141 -22.94 7.66 -10.78
CA GLN A 141 -22.63 9.04 -10.39
C GLN A 141 -21.40 9.56 -11.14
N LEU A 142 -20.35 8.75 -11.29
CA LEU A 142 -19.19 9.08 -12.12
C LEU A 142 -19.58 9.33 -13.58
N PHE A 143 -20.43 8.47 -14.14
CA PHE A 143 -20.95 8.64 -15.50
C PHE A 143 -21.74 9.94 -15.67
N LYS A 144 -22.68 10.25 -14.77
CA LYS A 144 -23.47 11.49 -14.78
C LYS A 144 -22.61 12.75 -14.70
N LYS A 145 -21.46 12.67 -14.04
CA LYS A 145 -20.48 13.77 -13.92
C LYS A 145 -19.48 13.82 -15.08
N GLY A 146 -19.59 12.92 -16.08
CA GLY A 146 -18.68 12.86 -17.21
C GLY A 146 -17.27 12.33 -16.86
N LEU A 147 -17.13 11.68 -15.69
CA LEU A 147 -15.88 11.07 -15.22
C LEU A 147 -15.74 9.61 -15.66
N ALA A 148 -16.81 8.95 -16.05
CA ALA A 148 -16.80 7.65 -16.72
C ALA A 148 -17.18 7.83 -18.19
N TYR A 149 -16.39 7.29 -19.11
CA TYR A 149 -16.60 7.39 -20.55
C TYR A 149 -16.09 6.13 -21.27
N LYS A 150 -16.61 5.87 -22.47
CA LYS A 150 -16.18 4.74 -23.30
C LYS A 150 -15.36 5.25 -24.49
N LYS A 151 -14.21 4.60 -24.75
CA LYS A 151 -13.30 4.99 -25.83
C LYS A 151 -12.67 3.75 -26.46
N GLU A 152 -12.53 3.74 -27.77
CA GLU A 152 -11.72 2.77 -28.50
C GLU A 152 -10.26 3.22 -28.44
N MET A 153 -9.38 2.34 -28.00
CA MET A 153 -7.97 2.63 -27.85
C MET A 153 -7.12 1.35 -27.79
N ALA A 154 -5.83 1.50 -28.00
CA ALA A 154 -4.88 0.43 -27.76
C ALA A 154 -4.70 0.22 -26.24
N VAL A 155 -5.05 -0.97 -25.77
CA VAL A 155 -5.01 -1.35 -24.35
C VAL A 155 -4.08 -2.53 -24.11
N ASN A 156 -3.68 -2.75 -22.86
CA ASN A 156 -2.93 -3.91 -22.45
C ASN A 156 -3.85 -5.14 -22.40
N TRP A 157 -3.50 -6.18 -23.13
CA TRP A 157 -4.25 -7.43 -23.22
C TRP A 157 -3.41 -8.59 -22.70
N CYS A 158 -3.89 -9.28 -21.68
CA CYS A 158 -3.26 -10.51 -21.20
C CYS A 158 -3.70 -11.69 -22.06
N THR A 159 -2.74 -12.37 -22.68
CA THR A 159 -2.99 -13.51 -23.60
C THR A 159 -3.54 -14.74 -22.89
N SER A 160 -3.19 -14.94 -21.61
CA SER A 160 -3.67 -16.07 -20.80
C SER A 160 -5.00 -15.76 -20.09
N CYS A 161 -5.11 -14.59 -19.45
CA CYS A 161 -6.35 -14.19 -18.78
C CYS A 161 -7.46 -13.81 -19.77
N LYS A 162 -7.13 -13.55 -21.03
CA LYS A 162 -8.04 -13.13 -22.11
C LYS A 162 -8.91 -11.92 -21.71
N CYS A 163 -8.28 -10.92 -21.12
CA CYS A 163 -8.94 -9.68 -20.73
C CYS A 163 -7.98 -8.50 -20.78
N VAL A 164 -8.56 -7.31 -20.82
CA VAL A 164 -7.84 -6.05 -20.72
C VAL A 164 -7.35 -5.82 -19.30
N LEU A 165 -6.15 -5.25 -19.18
CA LEU A 165 -5.52 -4.85 -17.95
C LEU A 165 -5.36 -3.33 -17.90
N ALA A 166 -5.50 -2.75 -16.71
CA ALA A 166 -5.07 -1.39 -16.45
C ALA A 166 -3.52 -1.30 -16.51
N ASN A 167 -2.99 -0.08 -16.66
CA ASN A 167 -1.53 0.11 -16.70
C ASN A 167 -0.85 -0.36 -15.42
N GLU A 168 -1.52 -0.20 -14.29
CA GLU A 168 -1.08 -0.58 -12.96
C GLU A 168 -1.00 -2.10 -12.76
N GLU A 169 -1.71 -2.88 -13.58
CA GLU A 169 -1.76 -4.35 -13.53
C GLU A 169 -0.69 -5.01 -14.44
N VAL A 170 0.19 -4.21 -15.05
CA VAL A 170 1.28 -4.68 -15.91
C VAL A 170 2.62 -4.36 -15.27
N VAL A 171 3.38 -5.41 -14.95
CA VAL A 171 4.70 -5.29 -14.31
C VAL A 171 5.76 -5.89 -15.23
N ASN A 172 6.72 -5.08 -15.68
CA ASN A 172 7.80 -5.50 -16.59
C ASN A 172 7.27 -6.20 -17.88
N GLY A 173 6.17 -5.70 -18.43
CA GLY A 173 5.59 -6.24 -19.68
C GLY A 173 4.76 -7.51 -19.52
N VAL A 174 4.58 -8.00 -18.29
CA VAL A 174 3.79 -9.20 -18.00
C VAL A 174 2.60 -8.88 -17.09
N CYS A 175 1.59 -9.73 -17.16
CA CYS A 175 0.43 -9.65 -16.28
C CYS A 175 0.84 -9.91 -14.83
N GLU A 176 0.56 -8.98 -13.92
CA GLU A 176 0.86 -9.09 -12.49
C GLU A 176 0.30 -10.38 -11.88
N ARG A 177 -0.88 -10.83 -12.34
CA ARG A 177 -1.57 -12.00 -11.78
C ARG A 177 -1.05 -13.34 -12.24
N CYS A 178 -0.89 -13.50 -13.57
CA CYS A 178 -0.59 -14.80 -14.14
C CYS A 178 0.84 -14.91 -14.70
N GLY A 179 1.59 -13.81 -14.76
CA GLY A 179 2.95 -13.75 -15.30
C GLY A 179 3.05 -13.93 -16.81
N SER A 180 1.91 -14.02 -17.54
CA SER A 180 1.91 -14.18 -18.97
C SER A 180 2.16 -12.88 -19.71
N GLU A 181 2.63 -12.98 -20.94
CA GLU A 181 2.88 -11.85 -21.84
C GLU A 181 1.63 -10.98 -22.01
N VAL A 182 1.85 -9.68 -22.01
CA VAL A 182 0.85 -8.66 -22.28
C VAL A 182 1.13 -8.01 -23.62
N ILE A 183 0.14 -8.04 -24.51
CA ILE A 183 0.23 -7.44 -25.85
C ILE A 183 -0.67 -6.21 -25.95
N ARG A 184 -0.44 -5.38 -26.97
CA ARG A 184 -1.33 -4.24 -27.30
C ARG A 184 -2.45 -4.72 -28.22
N LYS A 185 -3.69 -4.35 -27.86
CA LYS A 185 -4.89 -4.69 -28.64
C LYS A 185 -5.82 -3.48 -28.68
N ASN A 186 -6.32 -3.13 -29.85
CA ASN A 186 -7.34 -2.08 -29.98
C ASN A 186 -8.69 -2.62 -29.51
N GLN A 187 -9.29 -1.95 -28.54
CA GLN A 187 -10.57 -2.35 -27.96
C GLN A 187 -11.31 -1.16 -27.37
N SER A 188 -12.65 -1.23 -27.43
CA SER A 188 -13.51 -0.24 -26.78
C SER A 188 -13.56 -0.53 -25.27
N GLN A 189 -13.20 0.45 -24.46
CA GLN A 189 -13.07 0.32 -23.01
C GLN A 189 -13.78 1.43 -22.24
N TRP A 190 -14.34 1.10 -21.10
CA TRP A 190 -14.71 2.08 -20.10
C TRP A 190 -13.48 2.62 -19.39
N MET A 191 -13.46 3.92 -19.25
CA MET A 191 -12.36 4.66 -18.62
C MET A 191 -12.94 5.53 -17.50
N LEU A 192 -12.18 5.63 -16.38
CA LEU A 192 -12.48 6.60 -15.34
C LEU A 192 -11.41 7.69 -15.32
N LYS A 193 -11.83 8.96 -15.30
CA LYS A 193 -10.95 10.13 -15.31
C LYS A 193 -10.28 10.38 -13.97
N ILE A 194 -9.45 9.43 -13.51
CA ILE A 194 -8.63 9.60 -12.31
C ILE A 194 -7.65 10.78 -12.46
N THR A 195 -7.29 11.14 -13.70
CA THR A 195 -6.39 12.26 -14.00
C THR A 195 -6.96 13.61 -13.56
N GLU A 196 -8.28 13.78 -13.53
CA GLU A 196 -8.93 15.00 -13.00
C GLU A 196 -8.66 15.20 -11.49
N TYR A 197 -8.27 14.13 -10.81
CA TYR A 197 -7.94 14.12 -9.37
C TYR A 197 -6.43 14.08 -9.10
N ALA A 198 -5.59 14.01 -10.14
CA ALA A 198 -4.16 13.79 -10.01
C ALA A 198 -3.47 14.81 -9.07
N GLN A 199 -3.80 16.11 -9.20
CA GLN A 199 -3.23 17.15 -8.35
C GLN A 199 -3.63 16.94 -6.88
N ARG A 200 -4.90 16.71 -6.60
CA ARG A 200 -5.41 16.49 -5.24
C ARG A 200 -4.86 15.20 -4.62
N LEU A 201 -4.69 14.14 -5.45
CA LEU A 201 -4.08 12.89 -5.01
C LEU A 201 -2.62 13.05 -4.58
N VAL A 202 -1.91 14.04 -5.12
CA VAL A 202 -0.53 14.39 -4.68
C VAL A 202 -0.57 15.30 -3.47
N ASP A 203 -1.31 16.40 -3.53
CA ASP A 203 -1.28 17.46 -2.50
C ASP A 203 -1.77 16.96 -1.14
N ASP A 204 -2.87 16.22 -1.13
CA ASP A 204 -3.48 15.74 0.11
C ASP A 204 -2.67 14.61 0.81
N LEU A 205 -1.60 14.08 0.18
CA LEU A 205 -0.70 13.12 0.83
C LEU A 205 0.11 13.72 1.98
N ASP A 206 0.38 15.02 1.93
CA ASP A 206 1.26 15.65 2.90
C ASP A 206 0.61 15.72 4.30
N ASP A 207 -0.72 15.80 4.36
CA ASP A 207 -1.52 15.84 5.59
C ASP A 207 -1.77 14.46 6.22
N LEU A 208 -1.33 13.38 5.57
CA LEU A 208 -1.59 12.01 6.00
C LEU A 208 -0.39 11.39 6.74
N ASP A 209 -0.67 10.58 7.75
CA ASP A 209 0.32 9.75 8.45
C ASP A 209 0.53 8.42 7.70
N PHE A 210 0.94 8.52 6.44
CA PHE A 210 1.33 7.36 5.64
C PHE A 210 2.84 7.17 5.73
N ILE A 211 3.30 5.92 5.79
CA ILE A 211 4.73 5.63 5.72
C ILE A 211 5.35 6.25 4.46
N ASP A 212 6.52 6.83 4.58
CA ASP A 212 7.18 7.60 3.52
C ASP A 212 7.26 6.83 2.19
N ARG A 213 7.53 5.54 2.26
CA ARG A 213 7.63 4.67 1.10
C ARG A 213 6.33 4.64 0.27
N VAL A 214 5.17 4.64 0.92
CA VAL A 214 3.86 4.71 0.25
C VAL A 214 3.67 6.08 -0.40
N LYS A 215 3.96 7.17 0.32
CA LYS A 215 3.86 8.55 -0.23
C LYS A 215 4.75 8.72 -1.47
N VAL A 216 6.00 8.29 -1.38
CA VAL A 216 6.97 8.39 -2.48
C VAL A 216 6.51 7.59 -3.70
N GLN A 217 6.05 6.35 -3.51
CA GLN A 217 5.57 5.52 -4.62
C GLN A 217 4.35 6.13 -5.30
N GLN A 218 3.37 6.64 -4.54
CA GLN A 218 2.19 7.30 -5.14
C GLN A 218 2.57 8.58 -5.88
N LYS A 219 3.40 9.44 -5.30
CA LYS A 219 3.89 10.66 -5.96
C LYS A 219 4.64 10.35 -7.26
N ASN A 220 5.49 9.32 -7.27
CA ASN A 220 6.23 8.90 -8.45
C ASN A 220 5.32 8.31 -9.53
N TRP A 221 4.30 7.54 -9.14
CA TRP A 221 3.33 6.96 -10.06
C TRP A 221 2.46 8.03 -10.71
N ILE A 222 1.93 8.94 -9.92
CA ILE A 222 1.17 10.09 -10.41
C ILE A 222 2.06 10.98 -11.27
N GLY A 223 3.33 11.13 -10.91
CA GLY A 223 4.39 11.74 -11.71
C GLY A 223 4.09 13.17 -12.09
N ARG A 224 3.72 14.01 -11.10
CA ARG A 224 3.53 15.44 -11.30
C ARG A 224 4.82 16.08 -11.74
N SER A 225 4.76 16.79 -12.87
CA SER A 225 5.88 17.58 -13.38
C SER A 225 5.43 18.99 -13.74
N THR A 226 6.28 19.96 -13.48
CA THR A 226 6.07 21.35 -13.87
C THR A 226 7.01 21.68 -15.01
N GLY A 227 6.47 22.20 -16.09
CA GLY A 227 7.23 22.57 -17.27
C GLY A 227 6.50 23.63 -18.08
N ALA A 228 6.71 23.62 -19.39
CA ALA A 228 6.03 24.47 -20.33
C ALA A 228 5.51 23.68 -21.54
N GLU A 229 4.36 24.05 -22.04
CA GLU A 229 3.96 23.76 -23.42
C GLU A 229 4.57 24.84 -24.31
N VAL A 230 5.22 24.41 -25.38
CA VAL A 230 5.94 25.31 -26.31
C VAL A 230 5.48 25.00 -27.72
N ASP A 231 5.08 26.03 -28.45
CA ASP A 231 4.57 25.93 -29.80
C ASP A 231 5.70 26.17 -30.82
N PHE A 232 6.03 25.11 -31.54
CA PHE A 232 6.96 25.15 -32.68
C PHE A 232 6.14 25.30 -33.97
N GLY A 233 6.38 26.34 -34.73
CA GLY A 233 5.86 26.46 -36.09
C GLY A 233 6.44 25.39 -36.99
N THR A 234 5.84 25.16 -38.15
CA THR A 234 6.37 24.32 -39.20
C THR A 234 6.46 25.07 -40.52
N THR A 235 7.37 24.62 -41.41
CA THR A 235 7.49 25.20 -42.74
C THR A 235 6.23 25.00 -43.63
N LEU A 236 5.30 24.16 -43.20
CA LEU A 236 3.99 23.97 -43.87
C LEU A 236 2.85 24.78 -43.22
N GLY A 237 3.17 25.63 -42.21
CA GLY A 237 2.23 26.54 -41.57
C GLY A 237 1.42 25.92 -40.41
N ASP A 238 1.72 24.70 -40.00
CA ASP A 238 1.12 24.05 -38.85
C ASP A 238 1.92 24.33 -37.57
N THR A 239 1.35 24.03 -36.41
CA THR A 239 2.00 24.14 -35.12
C THR A 239 2.15 22.75 -34.50
N LEU A 240 3.36 22.47 -33.99
CA LEU A 240 3.65 21.33 -33.13
C LEU A 240 3.86 21.83 -31.70
N THR A 241 2.91 21.52 -30.84
CA THR A 241 3.05 21.83 -29.40
C THR A 241 3.83 20.73 -28.71
N VAL A 242 4.89 21.06 -27.98
CA VAL A 242 5.68 20.14 -27.17
C VAL A 242 5.57 20.47 -25.70
N TYR A 243 5.56 19.44 -24.84
CA TYR A 243 5.70 19.62 -23.39
C TYR A 243 7.14 19.34 -22.97
N THR A 244 7.75 20.25 -22.23
CA THR A 244 9.10 20.06 -21.69
C THR A 244 9.22 20.52 -20.25
N THR A 245 9.94 19.77 -19.43
CA THR A 245 10.35 20.16 -18.07
C THR A 245 11.60 21.03 -18.06
N ARG A 246 12.22 21.17 -19.24
CA ARG A 246 13.46 21.92 -19.46
C ARG A 246 13.30 23.01 -20.54
N PRO A 247 12.36 23.98 -20.35
CA PRO A 247 12.21 25.07 -21.31
C PRO A 247 13.45 25.97 -21.39
N ASP A 248 14.29 25.97 -20.34
CA ASP A 248 15.60 26.66 -20.30
C ASP A 248 16.56 26.20 -21.41
N THR A 249 16.40 24.98 -21.92
CA THR A 249 17.30 24.42 -22.95
C THR A 249 16.81 24.60 -24.40
N LEU A 250 15.74 25.38 -24.63
CA LEU A 250 15.13 25.61 -25.95
C LEU A 250 16.13 26.06 -27.02
N PHE A 251 17.13 26.87 -26.69
CA PHE A 251 18.17 27.30 -27.62
C PHE A 251 19.07 26.14 -28.08
N GLY A 252 19.11 25.02 -27.38
CA GLY A 252 19.84 23.81 -27.71
C GLY A 252 18.99 22.74 -28.44
N ALA A 253 17.73 23.05 -28.77
CA ALA A 253 16.88 22.14 -29.51
C ALA A 253 17.32 22.10 -30.98
N THR A 254 17.84 20.97 -31.46
CA THR A 254 18.43 20.81 -32.78
C THR A 254 17.61 19.93 -33.72
N TYR A 255 16.60 19.24 -33.20
CA TYR A 255 15.61 18.50 -33.96
C TYR A 255 14.36 18.27 -33.15
N MET A 256 13.30 17.82 -33.81
CA MET A 256 12.06 17.40 -33.21
C MET A 256 11.76 15.93 -33.49
N VAL A 257 11.07 15.28 -32.61
CA VAL A 257 10.57 13.93 -32.84
C VAL A 257 9.07 13.89 -32.56
N ILE A 258 8.30 13.30 -33.46
CA ILE A 258 6.89 13.05 -33.28
C ILE A 258 6.60 11.56 -33.26
N SER A 259 5.51 11.17 -32.60
CA SER A 259 5.03 9.79 -32.60
C SER A 259 4.69 9.31 -34.01
N PRO A 260 4.93 8.04 -34.34
CA PRO A 260 4.49 7.47 -35.63
C PRO A 260 3.01 7.61 -35.91
N GLU A 261 2.19 7.70 -34.87
CA GLU A 261 0.72 7.85 -34.95
C GLU A 261 0.27 9.33 -34.95
N HIS A 262 1.17 10.29 -35.04
CA HIS A 262 0.81 11.71 -34.94
C HIS A 262 -0.07 12.16 -36.13
N PRO A 263 -1.22 12.83 -35.90
CA PRO A 263 -2.21 13.16 -36.96
C PRO A 263 -1.67 14.02 -38.08
N LEU A 264 -0.67 14.86 -37.80
CA LEU A 264 -0.10 15.75 -38.82
C LEU A 264 0.64 14.98 -39.92
N ILE A 265 1.08 13.74 -39.67
CA ILE A 265 1.73 12.93 -40.72
C ILE A 265 0.79 12.67 -41.87
N GLU A 266 -0.46 12.31 -41.60
CA GLU A 266 -1.50 12.12 -42.63
C GLU A 266 -1.84 13.44 -43.34
N LYS A 267 -1.90 14.55 -42.58
CA LYS A 267 -2.15 15.87 -43.16
C LYS A 267 -1.02 16.30 -44.12
N TRP A 268 0.22 15.88 -43.83
CA TRP A 268 1.38 16.21 -44.65
C TRP A 268 1.72 15.16 -45.71
N ALA A 269 0.95 14.08 -45.82
CA ALA A 269 1.31 12.93 -46.68
C ALA A 269 1.63 13.32 -48.11
N ASP A 270 0.86 14.24 -48.73
CA ASP A 270 1.08 14.74 -50.10
C ASP A 270 2.34 15.66 -50.24
N LYS A 271 2.90 16.14 -49.13
CA LYS A 271 4.05 17.03 -49.10
C LYS A 271 5.34 16.30 -48.72
N LEU A 272 5.23 15.11 -48.14
CA LEU A 272 6.38 14.30 -47.72
C LEU A 272 6.95 13.50 -48.87
N LYS A 273 8.26 13.68 -49.15
CA LYS A 273 8.92 13.05 -50.29
C LYS A 273 9.21 11.56 -50.08
N ASN A 274 9.25 11.13 -48.81
CA ASN A 274 9.57 9.77 -48.38
C ASN A 274 8.41 9.08 -47.63
N ILE A 275 7.19 9.35 -48.05
CA ILE A 275 5.97 8.86 -47.39
C ILE A 275 5.93 7.32 -47.25
N ASP A 276 6.46 6.59 -48.24
CA ASP A 276 6.48 5.12 -48.22
C ASP A 276 7.41 4.58 -47.13
N GLU A 277 8.56 5.19 -46.91
CA GLU A 277 9.45 4.86 -45.81
C GLU A 277 8.81 5.14 -44.44
N ILE A 278 8.12 6.28 -44.32
CA ILE A 278 7.40 6.68 -43.13
C ILE A 278 6.31 5.65 -42.81
N ARG A 279 5.51 5.23 -43.80
CA ARG A 279 4.44 4.22 -43.61
C ARG A 279 5.00 2.84 -43.23
N ALA A 280 6.13 2.44 -43.80
CA ALA A 280 6.80 1.21 -43.39
C ALA A 280 7.22 1.26 -41.91
N TYR A 281 7.79 2.39 -41.48
CA TYR A 281 8.16 2.59 -40.07
C TYR A 281 6.92 2.63 -39.12
N GLN A 282 5.84 3.28 -39.55
CA GLN A 282 4.56 3.28 -38.77
C GLN A 282 4.04 1.84 -38.57
N ALA A 283 4.08 1.01 -39.63
CA ALA A 283 3.65 -0.37 -39.56
C ALA A 283 4.52 -1.21 -38.60
N GLU A 284 5.85 -1.02 -38.62
CA GLU A 284 6.75 -1.65 -37.66
C GLU A 284 6.48 -1.22 -36.21
N ALA A 285 6.35 0.09 -35.98
CA ALA A 285 6.10 0.65 -34.66
C ALA A 285 4.77 0.19 -34.05
N ALA A 286 3.75 -0.04 -34.92
CA ALA A 286 2.42 -0.49 -34.47
C ALA A 286 2.41 -1.89 -33.83
N HIS A 287 3.43 -2.72 -34.10
CA HIS A 287 3.58 -4.05 -33.52
C HIS A 287 4.28 -4.05 -32.14
N LYS A 288 4.88 -2.91 -31.73
CA LYS A 288 5.62 -2.79 -30.47
C LYS A 288 4.74 -2.29 -29.34
N SER A 289 4.87 -2.89 -28.16
CA SER A 289 4.24 -2.39 -26.94
C SER A 289 4.84 -1.05 -26.48
N ASP A 290 4.11 -0.27 -25.67
CA ASP A 290 4.64 0.97 -25.07
C ASP A 290 5.89 0.69 -24.21
N PHE A 291 5.97 -0.48 -23.57
CA PHE A 291 7.14 -0.91 -22.82
C PHE A 291 8.37 -1.10 -23.73
N GLU A 292 8.23 -1.89 -24.79
CA GLU A 292 9.32 -2.11 -25.76
C GLU A 292 9.76 -0.81 -26.45
N ARG A 293 8.80 0.11 -26.69
CA ARG A 293 9.07 1.41 -27.31
C ARG A 293 9.86 2.35 -26.39
N THR A 294 9.64 2.28 -25.08
CA THR A 294 10.25 3.18 -24.09
C THR A 294 11.46 2.61 -23.36
N GLU A 295 11.90 1.38 -23.66
CA GLU A 295 13.05 0.75 -23.03
C GLU A 295 14.33 1.56 -23.29
N LEU A 296 15.03 1.94 -22.20
CA LEU A 296 16.18 2.85 -22.25
C LEU A 296 17.40 2.27 -23.00
N ASN A 297 17.60 0.96 -22.94
CA ASN A 297 18.78 0.29 -23.54
C ASN A 297 18.57 -0.13 -25.00
N LYS A 298 17.45 0.25 -25.60
CA LYS A 298 17.14 -0.09 -26.99
C LYS A 298 17.88 0.83 -27.96
N GLU A 299 18.34 0.27 -29.09
CA GLU A 299 18.86 1.04 -30.21
C GLU A 299 17.81 2.04 -30.71
N LYS A 300 18.20 3.32 -30.81
CA LYS A 300 17.30 4.38 -31.26
C LYS A 300 17.06 4.28 -32.78
N THR A 301 15.79 4.17 -33.16
CA THR A 301 15.38 4.13 -34.58
C THR A 301 14.47 5.32 -34.89
N GLY A 302 14.42 5.71 -36.13
CA GLY A 302 13.55 6.79 -36.57
C GLY A 302 13.73 7.08 -38.06
N VAL A 303 12.74 7.80 -38.61
CA VAL A 303 12.75 8.24 -40.03
C VAL A 303 12.53 9.76 -40.07
N LYS A 304 13.39 10.46 -40.83
CA LYS A 304 13.26 11.90 -41.05
C LYS A 304 12.06 12.17 -41.95
N LEU A 305 11.31 13.23 -41.68
CA LEU A 305 10.25 13.70 -42.55
C LEU A 305 10.81 14.64 -43.63
N ASP A 306 10.98 14.15 -44.84
CA ASP A 306 11.49 14.95 -45.93
C ASP A 306 10.40 15.81 -46.57
N GLY A 307 10.47 17.13 -46.40
CA GLY A 307 9.50 18.09 -46.94
C GLY A 307 8.91 19.01 -45.90
N VAL A 308 9.22 18.80 -44.62
CA VAL A 308 8.77 19.64 -43.52
C VAL A 308 9.88 19.82 -42.51
N MET A 309 9.99 21.03 -41.96
CA MET A 309 10.88 21.38 -40.86
C MET A 309 10.10 22.01 -39.72
N GLY A 310 10.57 21.84 -38.50
CA GLY A 310 10.09 22.58 -37.35
C GLY A 310 10.83 23.93 -37.25
N ILE A 311 10.16 24.95 -36.72
CA ILE A 311 10.73 26.29 -36.49
C ILE A 311 10.84 26.51 -34.98
N ASN A 312 12.08 26.62 -34.50
CA ASN A 312 12.33 26.84 -33.08
C ASN A 312 11.84 28.26 -32.68
N PRO A 313 10.90 28.40 -31.73
CA PRO A 313 10.27 29.68 -31.40
C PRO A 313 11.19 30.75 -30.83
N VAL A 314 12.38 30.36 -30.29
CA VAL A 314 13.28 31.30 -29.59
C VAL A 314 14.33 31.94 -30.53
N ASN A 315 14.60 31.33 -31.72
CA ASN A 315 15.63 31.84 -32.62
C ASN A 315 15.27 31.71 -34.11
N ASP A 316 14.04 31.29 -34.41
CA ASP A 316 13.46 31.06 -35.74
C ASP A 316 14.29 30.10 -36.62
N THR A 317 15.13 29.25 -36.02
CA THR A 317 15.93 28.26 -36.74
C THR A 317 15.05 27.11 -37.20
N GLU A 318 15.20 26.72 -38.47
CA GLU A 318 14.61 25.50 -39.02
C GLU A 318 15.34 24.26 -38.53
N ILE A 319 14.63 23.30 -37.92
CA ILE A 319 15.16 22.05 -37.39
C ILE A 319 14.43 20.86 -38.00
N PRO A 320 15.11 19.73 -38.28
CA PRO A 320 14.49 18.56 -38.86
C PRO A 320 13.47 17.93 -37.91
N ILE A 321 12.40 17.32 -38.47
CA ILE A 321 11.42 16.53 -37.75
C ILE A 321 11.63 15.07 -38.10
N PHE A 322 11.64 14.21 -37.09
CA PHE A 322 11.71 12.75 -37.22
C PHE A 322 10.43 12.12 -36.66
N ILE A 323 10.09 10.94 -37.14
CA ILE A 323 9.23 10.01 -36.39
C ILE A 323 10.13 9.00 -35.69
N SER A 324 9.74 8.64 -34.46
CA SER A 324 10.41 7.57 -33.72
C SER A 324 9.46 6.88 -32.76
N ASP A 325 9.67 5.60 -32.57
CA ASP A 325 8.82 4.75 -31.75
C ASP A 325 8.90 5.04 -30.25
N TYR A 326 9.95 5.73 -29.76
CA TYR A 326 10.06 6.12 -28.35
C TYR A 326 9.18 7.32 -27.94
N VAL A 327 8.58 8.03 -28.91
CA VAL A 327 7.60 9.08 -28.65
C VAL A 327 6.19 8.49 -28.74
N LEU A 328 5.40 8.69 -27.68
CA LEU A 328 4.05 8.13 -27.56
C LEU A 328 3.00 9.24 -27.66
N THR A 329 1.90 9.01 -28.41
CA THR A 329 0.73 9.89 -28.41
C THR A 329 -0.04 9.83 -27.09
N SER A 330 0.14 8.75 -26.34
CA SER A 330 -0.51 8.55 -25.03
C SER A 330 0.14 9.35 -23.89
N TYR A 331 1.29 9.99 -24.13
CA TYR A 331 1.99 10.82 -23.16
C TYR A 331 2.36 12.18 -23.73
N GLY A 332 1.87 13.26 -23.12
CA GLY A 332 2.07 14.62 -23.58
C GLY A 332 1.32 14.93 -24.87
N THR A 333 1.97 15.61 -25.78
CA THR A 333 1.40 16.08 -27.05
C THR A 333 1.66 15.14 -28.24
N GLY A 334 2.37 14.04 -28.02
CA GLY A 334 2.88 13.17 -29.10
C GLY A 334 4.03 13.77 -29.90
N ALA A 335 4.60 14.88 -29.44
CA ALA A 335 5.75 15.56 -30.01
C ALA A 335 6.74 15.97 -28.94
N ILE A 336 8.03 15.92 -29.19
CA ILE A 336 9.09 16.39 -28.32
C ILE A 336 10.07 17.28 -29.07
N MET A 337 10.66 18.24 -28.40
CA MET A 337 11.91 18.86 -28.81
C MET A 337 13.07 18.03 -28.29
N ALA A 338 14.11 17.89 -29.02
CA ALA A 338 15.32 17.16 -28.67
C ALA A 338 16.49 18.08 -28.40
N VAL A 339 17.14 17.88 -27.25
CA VAL A 339 18.29 18.67 -26.78
C VAL A 339 19.48 17.74 -26.52
N PRO A 340 20.22 17.34 -27.54
CA PRO A 340 21.28 16.31 -27.45
C PRO A 340 22.35 16.60 -26.40
N ALA A 341 22.70 17.86 -26.21
CA ALA A 341 23.71 18.23 -25.22
C ALA A 341 23.34 17.88 -23.78
N HIS A 342 22.03 17.74 -23.43
CA HIS A 342 21.54 17.65 -22.08
C HIS A 342 20.55 16.50 -21.82
N ASP A 343 20.35 15.60 -22.80
CA ASP A 343 19.56 14.37 -22.66
C ASP A 343 20.29 13.21 -23.35
N THR A 344 20.49 12.11 -22.64
CA THR A 344 21.25 10.96 -23.14
C THR A 344 20.58 10.30 -24.35
N ARG A 345 19.26 10.19 -24.37
CA ARG A 345 18.49 9.58 -25.48
C ARG A 345 18.61 10.45 -26.73
N ASP A 346 18.49 11.76 -26.57
CA ASP A 346 18.60 12.71 -27.64
C ASP A 346 20.06 12.75 -28.19
N TRP A 347 21.04 12.58 -27.29
CA TRP A 347 22.44 12.52 -27.67
C TRP A 347 22.74 11.27 -28.52
N GLU A 348 22.30 10.09 -28.08
CA GLU A 348 22.45 8.84 -28.82
C GLU A 348 21.81 8.91 -30.20
N PHE A 349 20.61 9.48 -30.29
CA PHE A 349 19.87 9.69 -31.53
C PHE A 349 20.64 10.67 -32.44
N ALA A 350 21.08 11.81 -31.89
CA ALA A 350 21.83 12.82 -32.66
C ALA A 350 23.14 12.25 -33.21
N LYS A 351 23.85 11.43 -32.43
CA LYS A 351 25.09 10.74 -32.90
C LYS A 351 24.79 9.77 -34.03
N LYS A 352 23.69 9.03 -33.96
CA LYS A 352 23.29 8.07 -35.00
C LYS A 352 22.92 8.75 -36.32
N PHE A 353 22.23 9.88 -36.26
CA PHE A 353 21.72 10.60 -37.42
C PHE A 353 22.58 11.80 -37.84
N ASP A 354 23.76 11.94 -37.26
CA ASP A 354 24.75 13.04 -37.52
C ASP A 354 24.11 14.44 -37.38
N LEU A 355 23.36 14.65 -36.26
CA LEU A 355 22.68 15.90 -35.96
C LEU A 355 23.53 16.81 -35.06
N PRO A 356 23.35 18.14 -35.13
CA PRO A 356 24.08 19.07 -34.27
C PRO A 356 23.84 18.85 -32.78
N ILE A 357 24.90 19.04 -31.99
CA ILE A 357 24.84 19.01 -30.52
C ILE A 357 25.32 20.37 -30.02
N ILE A 358 24.41 21.12 -29.38
CA ILE A 358 24.68 22.50 -28.94
C ILE A 358 24.60 22.57 -27.42
N GLU A 359 25.73 22.86 -26.77
CA GLU A 359 25.76 23.09 -25.31
C GLU A 359 25.05 24.39 -24.98
N VAL A 360 24.05 24.31 -24.07
CA VAL A 360 23.30 25.46 -23.56
C VAL A 360 23.33 25.59 -22.03
N VAL A 361 23.86 24.58 -21.33
CA VAL A 361 24.19 24.64 -19.91
C VAL A 361 25.66 24.24 -19.74
N ALA A 362 26.48 25.18 -19.28
CA ALA A 362 27.89 24.93 -19.05
C ALA A 362 28.15 24.06 -17.82
N GLY A 363 29.15 23.18 -17.89
CA GLY A 363 29.58 22.38 -16.73
C GLY A 363 30.07 20.97 -17.12
N SER A 364 29.95 20.58 -18.38
CA SER A 364 30.52 19.29 -18.85
C SER A 364 32.02 19.25 -18.64
N LYS A 365 32.51 18.15 -18.06
CA LYS A 365 33.95 17.90 -17.83
C LYS A 365 34.62 17.26 -19.02
N VAL A 366 33.85 16.59 -19.88
CA VAL A 366 34.38 15.82 -21.03
C VAL A 366 34.00 16.40 -22.38
N GLY A 367 33.12 17.43 -22.39
CA GLY A 367 32.56 18.03 -23.60
C GLY A 367 31.29 17.31 -24.06
N VAL A 368 30.30 18.09 -24.50
CA VAL A 368 28.98 17.56 -24.93
C VAL A 368 29.05 16.75 -26.22
N GLU A 369 30.11 16.88 -26.98
CA GLU A 369 30.42 16.08 -28.18
C GLU A 369 30.78 14.61 -27.83
N ASN A 370 31.26 14.36 -26.61
CA ASN A 370 31.67 13.02 -26.15
C ASN A 370 30.59 12.33 -25.30
N GLU A 371 29.85 13.11 -24.54
CA GLU A 371 28.79 12.60 -23.66
C GLU A 371 27.79 13.71 -23.35
N ALA A 372 26.47 13.34 -23.22
CA ALA A 372 25.44 14.27 -22.79
C ALA A 372 25.69 14.75 -21.35
N PHE A 373 25.65 16.07 -21.13
CA PHE A 373 25.74 16.65 -19.80
C PHE A 373 24.33 16.72 -19.16
N THR A 374 23.95 15.71 -18.41
CA THR A 374 22.63 15.58 -17.81
C THR A 374 22.54 16.16 -16.39
N ASP A 375 23.65 16.21 -15.64
CA ASP A 375 23.70 16.80 -14.29
C ASP A 375 23.91 18.32 -14.37
N CYS A 376 22.96 19.00 -14.99
CA CYS A 376 23.05 20.43 -15.29
C CYS A 376 22.21 21.32 -14.39
N ALA A 377 21.70 20.81 -13.26
CA ALA A 377 20.86 21.57 -12.33
C ALA A 377 21.58 22.81 -11.71
N THR A 378 22.89 22.71 -11.51
CA THR A 378 23.73 23.77 -10.91
C THR A 378 24.52 24.58 -11.97
N GLY A 379 24.39 24.24 -13.25
CA GLY A 379 25.08 24.94 -14.34
C GLY A 379 24.56 26.34 -14.61
N LYS A 380 25.30 27.08 -15.44
CA LYS A 380 24.87 28.37 -15.99
C LYS A 380 24.59 28.26 -17.48
N LEU A 381 23.58 28.99 -17.93
CA LEU A 381 23.19 29.03 -19.32
C LEU A 381 24.30 29.68 -20.19
N VAL A 382 24.59 29.03 -21.33
CA VAL A 382 25.48 29.51 -22.38
C VAL A 382 24.78 29.38 -23.72
N ASN A 383 25.23 30.06 -24.76
CA ASN A 383 24.64 29.99 -26.10
C ASN A 383 23.14 30.19 -26.18
N SER A 384 22.54 30.92 -25.23
CA SER A 384 21.09 30.98 -25.01
C SER A 384 20.57 32.43 -25.02
N ALA A 385 21.12 33.30 -25.80
CA ALA A 385 20.75 34.72 -25.97
C ALA A 385 20.49 35.41 -24.62
N PHE A 386 19.25 35.87 -24.36
CA PHE A 386 18.88 36.60 -23.14
C PHE A 386 18.93 35.77 -21.86
N LEU A 387 19.04 34.41 -21.96
CA LEU A 387 19.20 33.54 -20.81
C LEU A 387 20.67 33.30 -20.44
N THR A 388 21.61 33.68 -21.29
CA THR A 388 23.04 33.42 -21.09
C THR A 388 23.54 34.08 -19.78
N GLY A 389 24.18 33.24 -18.94
CA GLY A 389 24.70 33.65 -17.63
C GLY A 389 23.74 33.41 -16.45
N MET A 390 22.47 33.16 -16.72
CA MET A 390 21.48 32.79 -15.66
C MET A 390 21.75 31.40 -15.10
N SER A 391 21.34 31.18 -13.88
CA SER A 391 21.18 29.82 -13.37
C SER A 391 20.03 29.10 -14.09
N VAL A 392 20.02 27.75 -14.07
CA VAL A 392 18.96 26.94 -14.68
C VAL A 392 17.57 27.33 -14.16
N GLU A 393 17.45 27.60 -12.86
CA GLU A 393 16.19 27.95 -12.24
C GLU A 393 15.66 29.33 -12.66
N GLU A 394 16.55 30.34 -12.70
CA GLU A 394 16.22 31.66 -13.22
C GLU A 394 15.82 31.60 -14.70
N ALA A 395 16.57 30.82 -15.50
CA ALA A 395 16.30 30.64 -16.92
C ALA A 395 14.95 29.97 -17.20
N LYS A 396 14.58 28.95 -16.44
CA LYS A 396 13.26 28.31 -16.55
C LYS A 396 12.14 29.32 -16.36
N LYS A 397 12.24 30.17 -15.36
CA LYS A 397 11.25 31.22 -15.08
C LYS A 397 11.24 32.27 -16.22
N ALA A 398 12.39 32.78 -16.58
CA ALA A 398 12.52 33.83 -17.61
C ALA A 398 12.00 33.37 -18.96
N ILE A 399 12.33 32.14 -19.40
CA ILE A 399 11.88 31.62 -20.70
C ILE A 399 10.37 31.35 -20.68
N THR A 400 9.81 30.85 -19.58
CA THR A 400 8.36 30.59 -19.47
C THR A 400 7.55 31.90 -19.50
N GLU A 401 8.04 32.94 -18.84
CA GLU A 401 7.45 34.29 -18.91
C GLU A 401 7.54 34.85 -20.33
N TRP A 402 8.69 34.69 -21.00
CA TRP A 402 8.89 35.13 -22.37
C TRP A 402 7.95 34.40 -23.35
N LEU A 403 7.86 33.06 -23.28
CA LEU A 403 6.96 32.25 -24.10
C LEU A 403 5.51 32.70 -23.96
N THR A 404 5.09 32.98 -22.72
CA THR A 404 3.71 33.42 -22.44
C THR A 404 3.46 34.82 -23.04
N LYS A 405 4.40 35.74 -22.90
CA LYS A 405 4.31 37.10 -23.45
C LYS A 405 4.26 37.12 -24.98
N GLU A 406 5.08 36.31 -25.62
CA GLU A 406 5.14 36.20 -27.10
C GLU A 406 4.02 35.29 -27.69
N GLY A 407 3.17 34.68 -26.83
CA GLY A 407 2.10 33.77 -27.30
C GLY A 407 2.64 32.49 -27.97
N LYS A 408 3.86 32.09 -27.62
CA LYS A 408 4.55 30.92 -28.15
C LYS A 408 4.59 29.74 -27.18
N GLY A 409 3.89 29.83 -26.04
CA GLY A 409 3.79 28.77 -25.05
C GLY A 409 3.33 29.30 -23.68
N HIS A 410 3.21 28.40 -22.73
CA HIS A 410 2.78 28.74 -21.36
C HIS A 410 3.24 27.68 -20.36
N GLN A 411 3.21 28.06 -19.07
CA GLN A 411 3.49 27.10 -18.01
C GLN A 411 2.43 26.02 -17.98
N LYS A 412 2.85 24.78 -17.80
CA LYS A 412 1.97 23.62 -17.70
C LYS A 412 2.41 22.68 -16.62
N VAL A 413 1.46 22.21 -15.84
CA VAL A 413 1.60 21.04 -14.97
C VAL A 413 1.11 19.83 -15.73
N ASN A 414 1.92 18.78 -15.78
CA ASN A 414 1.59 17.52 -16.42
C ASN A 414 1.73 16.36 -15.44
N PHE A 415 1.07 15.25 -15.72
CA PHE A 415 1.09 14.05 -14.90
C PHE A 415 1.40 12.83 -15.77
N LYS A 416 2.15 11.88 -15.20
CA LYS A 416 2.36 10.56 -15.85
C LYS A 416 1.13 9.68 -15.72
N LEU A 417 0.33 9.87 -14.67
CA LEU A 417 -0.90 9.14 -14.42
C LEU A 417 -1.81 9.23 -15.64
N ARG A 418 -2.42 8.11 -16.01
CA ARG A 418 -3.40 8.00 -17.09
C ARG A 418 -4.75 7.65 -16.50
N ASP A 419 -5.82 7.89 -17.29
CA ASP A 419 -7.16 7.47 -16.90
C ASP A 419 -7.22 5.96 -16.67
N TRP A 420 -7.98 5.58 -15.68
CA TRP A 420 -8.11 4.20 -15.25
C TRP A 420 -8.90 3.37 -16.26
N VAL A 421 -8.27 2.35 -16.86
CA VAL A 421 -8.92 1.37 -17.75
C VAL A 421 -9.81 0.47 -16.90
N PHE A 422 -11.11 0.67 -16.98
CA PHE A 422 -12.05 0.19 -15.97
C PHE A 422 -12.82 -1.08 -16.35
N SER A 423 -13.13 -1.34 -17.61
CA SER A 423 -13.92 -2.52 -17.99
C SER A 423 -13.08 -3.79 -18.19
N ARG A 424 -13.72 -4.96 -17.92
CA ARG A 424 -13.15 -6.29 -18.10
C ARG A 424 -14.07 -7.18 -18.91
N GLN A 425 -13.50 -7.99 -19.79
CA GLN A 425 -14.22 -8.92 -20.66
C GLN A 425 -14.33 -10.29 -20.00
N ARG A 426 -14.90 -10.27 -18.79
CA ARG A 426 -15.03 -11.45 -17.93
C ARG A 426 -16.45 -11.52 -17.36
N TYR A 427 -16.87 -12.73 -16.96
CA TYR A 427 -18.20 -12.94 -16.38
C TYR A 427 -18.26 -12.55 -14.89
N TRP A 428 -17.27 -12.97 -14.10
CA TRP A 428 -17.30 -12.83 -12.63
C TRP A 428 -16.80 -11.47 -12.18
N GLY A 429 -17.68 -10.49 -12.28
CA GLY A 429 -17.46 -9.11 -11.87
C GLY A 429 -18.80 -8.36 -11.80
N GLU A 430 -18.80 -7.17 -11.21
CA GLU A 430 -19.99 -6.33 -11.14
C GLU A 430 -20.41 -5.89 -12.56
N PRO A 431 -21.68 -6.14 -12.98
CA PRO A 431 -22.17 -5.63 -14.26
C PRO A 431 -22.14 -4.11 -14.31
N ILE A 432 -21.70 -3.55 -15.42
CA ILE A 432 -21.72 -2.10 -15.66
C ILE A 432 -23.16 -1.69 -15.99
N PRO A 433 -23.81 -0.81 -15.19
CA PRO A 433 -25.23 -0.52 -15.30
C PRO A 433 -25.54 0.51 -16.42
N ILE A 434 -25.14 0.19 -17.64
CA ILE A 434 -25.32 1.02 -18.85
C ILE A 434 -26.05 0.22 -19.92
N VAL A 435 -26.88 0.91 -20.68
CA VAL A 435 -27.56 0.39 -21.86
C VAL A 435 -27.07 1.16 -23.08
N LYS A 436 -26.73 0.48 -24.16
CA LYS A 436 -26.39 1.04 -25.46
C LYS A 436 -27.65 1.08 -26.34
N CYS A 437 -28.06 2.28 -26.67
CA CYS A 437 -29.17 2.55 -27.60
C CYS A 437 -28.63 3.19 -28.88
N ASP A 438 -29.11 2.77 -30.03
CA ASP A 438 -28.65 3.32 -31.33
C ASP A 438 -29.01 4.81 -31.50
N ASP A 439 -30.15 5.26 -30.94
CA ASP A 439 -30.56 6.65 -30.99
C ASP A 439 -30.05 7.53 -29.87
N CYS A 440 -29.96 6.97 -28.61
CA CYS A 440 -29.65 7.75 -27.40
C CYS A 440 -28.18 7.59 -26.96
N GLY A 441 -27.41 6.69 -27.58
CA GLY A 441 -26.05 6.37 -27.17
C GLY A 441 -26.01 5.53 -25.89
N TYR A 442 -25.09 5.86 -24.98
CA TYR A 442 -24.96 5.19 -23.68
C TYR A 442 -25.90 5.80 -22.65
N VAL A 443 -26.84 5.01 -22.16
CA VAL A 443 -27.91 5.43 -21.23
C VAL A 443 -27.75 4.69 -19.91
N PRO A 444 -27.76 5.39 -18.77
CA PRO A 444 -27.67 4.72 -17.46
C PRO A 444 -28.95 3.93 -17.16
N VAL A 445 -28.78 2.76 -16.54
CA VAL A 445 -29.89 2.02 -15.92
C VAL A 445 -30.47 2.90 -14.79
N PRO A 446 -31.81 3.00 -14.65
CA PRO A 446 -32.41 3.75 -13.56
C PRO A 446 -31.93 3.25 -12.18
N GLU A 447 -31.64 4.17 -11.27
CA GLU A 447 -31.14 3.81 -9.94
C GLU A 447 -32.11 2.91 -9.15
N SER A 448 -33.42 3.03 -9.42
CA SER A 448 -34.47 2.19 -8.85
C SER A 448 -34.42 0.73 -9.30
N GLU A 449 -33.72 0.45 -10.40
CA GLU A 449 -33.55 -0.92 -10.95
C GLU A 449 -32.25 -1.58 -10.49
N LEU A 450 -31.43 -0.88 -9.70
CA LEU A 450 -30.21 -1.48 -9.11
C LEU A 450 -30.57 -2.42 -7.96
N PRO A 451 -29.87 -3.53 -7.79
CA PRO A 451 -28.71 -3.98 -8.56
C PRO A 451 -29.08 -4.61 -9.90
N LEU A 452 -28.36 -4.25 -10.97
CA LEU A 452 -28.33 -5.03 -12.19
C LEU A 452 -27.54 -6.33 -11.91
N ARG A 453 -28.27 -7.46 -11.86
CA ARG A 453 -27.66 -8.75 -11.45
C ARG A 453 -27.01 -9.47 -12.62
N LEU A 454 -25.94 -10.24 -12.31
CA LEU A 454 -25.40 -11.21 -13.24
C LEU A 454 -26.42 -12.31 -13.54
N PRO A 455 -26.58 -12.72 -14.81
CA PRO A 455 -27.39 -13.89 -15.14
C PRO A 455 -26.71 -15.17 -14.68
N MET A 456 -27.52 -16.13 -14.19
CA MET A 456 -27.01 -17.48 -13.92
C MET A 456 -26.82 -18.22 -15.25
N VAL A 457 -25.65 -18.80 -15.43
CA VAL A 457 -25.25 -19.43 -16.70
C VAL A 457 -24.38 -20.66 -16.46
N ASP A 458 -24.50 -21.62 -17.39
CA ASP A 458 -23.77 -22.88 -17.34
C ASP A 458 -22.37 -22.77 -17.99
N SER A 459 -22.14 -21.77 -18.86
CA SER A 459 -20.86 -21.55 -19.56
C SER A 459 -20.54 -20.07 -19.66
N TYR A 460 -19.34 -19.69 -19.26
CA TYR A 460 -18.84 -18.32 -19.22
C TYR A 460 -17.36 -18.22 -19.58
N GLU A 461 -16.88 -19.09 -20.45
CA GLU A 461 -15.48 -19.11 -20.88
C GLU A 461 -15.11 -17.81 -21.63
N PRO A 462 -13.96 -17.19 -21.31
CA PRO A 462 -13.50 -16.00 -22.00
C PRO A 462 -13.16 -16.27 -23.46
N THR A 463 -13.30 -15.24 -24.30
CA THR A 463 -13.05 -15.34 -25.74
C THR A 463 -11.69 -14.74 -26.12
N ASP A 464 -11.07 -15.26 -27.20
CA ASP A 464 -9.84 -14.69 -27.76
C ASP A 464 -10.09 -13.39 -28.54
N THR A 465 -11.35 -13.16 -28.94
CA THR A 465 -11.76 -11.95 -29.69
C THR A 465 -11.77 -10.69 -28.83
N GLY A 466 -11.83 -10.84 -27.50
CA GLY A 466 -11.99 -9.74 -26.54
C GLY A 466 -13.45 -9.35 -26.31
N GLU A 467 -14.39 -10.16 -26.77
CA GLU A 467 -15.80 -10.00 -26.42
C GLU A 467 -16.09 -10.69 -25.08
N SER A 468 -16.88 -10.03 -24.24
CA SER A 468 -17.28 -10.59 -22.96
C SER A 468 -18.13 -11.85 -23.12
N PRO A 469 -17.99 -12.87 -22.25
CA PRO A 469 -18.89 -14.03 -22.23
C PRO A 469 -20.37 -13.65 -22.10
N LEU A 470 -20.68 -12.54 -21.42
CA LEU A 470 -22.05 -12.02 -21.28
C LEU A 470 -22.70 -11.67 -22.62
N ALA A 471 -21.93 -11.30 -23.64
CA ALA A 471 -22.44 -10.93 -24.95
C ALA A 471 -23.21 -12.06 -25.66
N LYS A 472 -22.94 -13.30 -25.32
CA LYS A 472 -23.63 -14.50 -25.83
C LYS A 472 -24.99 -14.75 -25.18
N MET A 473 -25.27 -14.08 -24.06
CA MET A 473 -26.50 -14.27 -23.27
C MET A 473 -27.61 -13.34 -23.76
N THR A 474 -28.17 -13.63 -24.92
CA THR A 474 -29.09 -12.75 -25.64
C THR A 474 -30.31 -12.31 -24.84
N ASP A 475 -30.86 -13.20 -23.98
CA ASP A 475 -32.01 -12.90 -23.13
C ASP A 475 -31.69 -11.86 -22.05
N TRP A 476 -30.43 -11.86 -21.57
CA TRP A 476 -29.98 -10.85 -20.62
C TRP A 476 -29.52 -9.56 -21.30
N VAL A 477 -28.82 -9.68 -22.46
CA VAL A 477 -28.25 -8.53 -23.19
C VAL A 477 -29.34 -7.64 -23.77
N ASN A 478 -30.37 -8.24 -24.40
CA ASN A 478 -31.43 -7.48 -25.04
C ASN A 478 -32.36 -6.88 -24.01
N THR A 479 -32.64 -5.58 -24.17
CA THR A 479 -33.47 -4.80 -23.25
C THR A 479 -34.15 -3.65 -24.00
N THR A 480 -34.86 -2.81 -23.28
CA THR A 480 -35.41 -1.55 -23.79
C THR A 480 -34.62 -0.36 -23.26
N CYS A 481 -34.44 0.64 -24.08
CA CYS A 481 -33.77 1.86 -23.69
C CYS A 481 -34.58 2.61 -22.62
N PRO A 482 -34.00 2.90 -21.44
CA PRO A 482 -34.72 3.65 -20.40
C PRO A 482 -35.11 5.07 -20.79
N CYS A 483 -34.46 5.63 -21.81
CA CYS A 483 -34.73 7.00 -22.29
C CYS A 483 -35.87 7.05 -23.34
N CYS A 484 -35.78 6.23 -24.39
CA CYS A 484 -36.71 6.33 -25.51
C CYS A 484 -37.65 5.12 -25.71
N GLY A 485 -37.48 4.05 -24.89
CA GLY A 485 -38.31 2.85 -24.97
C GLY A 485 -38.06 1.92 -26.17
N LYS A 486 -37.09 2.25 -27.04
CA LYS A 486 -36.72 1.42 -28.20
C LYS A 486 -35.85 0.21 -27.78
N PRO A 487 -35.75 -0.85 -28.60
CA PRO A 487 -34.84 -1.94 -28.37
C PRO A 487 -33.40 -1.44 -28.16
N ALA A 488 -32.72 -2.00 -27.18
CA ALA A 488 -31.37 -1.61 -26.81
C ALA A 488 -30.62 -2.82 -26.24
N LYS A 489 -29.32 -2.67 -25.94
CA LYS A 489 -28.48 -3.73 -25.42
C LYS A 489 -27.80 -3.29 -24.12
N ARG A 490 -27.79 -4.15 -23.12
CA ARG A 490 -26.97 -3.94 -21.90
C ARG A 490 -25.49 -3.99 -22.24
N GLU A 491 -24.71 -3.22 -21.49
CA GLU A 491 -23.25 -3.38 -21.49
C GLU A 491 -22.88 -4.80 -21.04
N THR A 492 -21.93 -5.41 -21.71
CA THR A 492 -21.53 -6.80 -21.46
C THR A 492 -20.19 -6.92 -20.76
N ASP A 493 -19.40 -5.85 -20.72
CA ASP A 493 -18.20 -5.80 -19.87
C ASP A 493 -18.60 -5.68 -18.40
N THR A 494 -17.76 -6.21 -17.52
CA THR A 494 -17.88 -6.08 -16.07
C THR A 494 -16.85 -5.11 -15.52
N MET A 495 -17.06 -4.65 -14.29
CA MET A 495 -16.10 -3.82 -13.57
C MET A 495 -14.90 -4.67 -13.11
N PRO A 496 -13.73 -4.07 -12.88
CA PRO A 496 -12.60 -4.78 -12.30
C PRO A 496 -12.88 -5.07 -10.82
N GLN A 497 -12.22 -6.08 -10.26
CA GLN A 497 -12.22 -6.38 -8.82
C GLN A 497 -11.99 -5.13 -7.95
N TRP A 498 -11.13 -4.22 -8.41
CA TRP A 498 -10.80 -2.98 -7.73
C TRP A 498 -11.98 -2.01 -7.54
N ALA A 499 -13.07 -2.17 -8.29
CA ALA A 499 -14.28 -1.37 -8.11
C ALA A 499 -14.92 -1.65 -6.75
N GLY A 500 -15.18 -2.91 -6.44
CA GLY A 500 -15.74 -3.32 -5.16
C GLY A 500 -14.86 -2.96 -3.97
N SER A 501 -13.54 -3.12 -4.12
CA SER A 501 -12.59 -2.81 -3.04
C SER A 501 -12.32 -1.32 -2.86
N SER A 502 -12.74 -0.45 -3.78
CA SER A 502 -12.45 0.99 -3.68
C SER A 502 -13.31 1.74 -2.66
N TRP A 503 -14.32 1.13 -2.05
CA TRP A 503 -15.24 1.80 -1.13
C TRP A 503 -15.69 0.94 0.06
N TYR A 504 -15.22 -0.29 0.21
CA TYR A 504 -15.66 -1.27 1.22
C TYR A 504 -15.57 -0.75 2.66
N PHE A 505 -14.57 0.08 2.95
CA PHE A 505 -14.39 0.72 4.26
C PHE A 505 -15.58 1.62 4.65
N LEU A 506 -16.27 2.20 3.67
CA LEU A 506 -17.50 2.96 3.90
C LEU A 506 -18.67 2.04 4.21
N ARG A 507 -18.76 0.90 3.49
CA ARG A 507 -19.85 -0.06 3.73
C ARG A 507 -19.79 -0.68 5.11
N TYR A 508 -18.61 -0.92 5.64
CA TYR A 508 -18.44 -1.39 7.02
C TYR A 508 -19.04 -0.44 8.07
N MET A 509 -19.11 0.85 7.80
CA MET A 509 -19.69 1.83 8.72
C MET A 509 -21.20 1.64 8.87
N ASP A 510 -21.89 1.14 7.81
CA ASP A 510 -23.35 0.99 7.75
C ASP A 510 -23.77 -0.15 6.80
N PRO A 511 -23.40 -1.40 7.10
CA PRO A 511 -23.45 -2.51 6.14
C PRO A 511 -24.88 -2.96 5.78
N HIS A 512 -25.85 -2.67 6.63
CA HIS A 512 -27.23 -3.12 6.47
C HIS A 512 -28.17 -2.04 5.89
N ASN A 513 -27.63 -0.88 5.54
CA ASN A 513 -28.41 0.20 4.94
C ASN A 513 -28.76 -0.12 3.48
N ASP A 514 -30.07 -0.27 3.21
CA ASP A 514 -30.59 -0.59 1.88
C ASP A 514 -30.97 0.67 1.06
N LYS A 515 -30.97 1.84 1.71
CA LYS A 515 -31.36 3.12 1.13
C LYS A 515 -30.20 3.99 0.69
N GLN A 516 -29.06 3.84 1.33
CA GLN A 516 -27.85 4.64 1.07
C GLN A 516 -26.62 3.76 1.13
N LEU A 517 -25.58 4.15 0.43
CA LEU A 517 -24.23 3.53 0.49
C LEU A 517 -23.73 3.52 1.94
N VAL A 518 -23.88 4.63 2.63
CA VAL A 518 -23.61 4.86 4.04
C VAL A 518 -24.50 6.01 4.52
N SER A 519 -25.05 5.92 5.72
CA SER A 519 -25.79 7.04 6.30
C SER A 519 -24.85 8.19 6.63
N LYS A 520 -25.35 9.42 6.54
CA LYS A 520 -24.58 10.62 6.90
C LYS A 520 -24.03 10.54 8.32
N GLU A 521 -24.88 10.11 9.27
CA GLU A 521 -24.52 9.98 10.68
C GLU A 521 -23.36 8.99 10.90
N ALA A 522 -23.42 7.80 10.29
CA ALA A 522 -22.35 6.81 10.38
C ALA A 522 -21.07 7.29 9.71
N ALA A 523 -21.17 7.95 8.54
CA ALA A 523 -20.03 8.51 7.86
C ALA A 523 -19.35 9.63 8.66
N GLU A 524 -20.12 10.55 9.26
CA GLU A 524 -19.60 11.63 10.11
C GLU A 524 -18.92 11.09 11.38
N TYR A 525 -19.43 10.02 11.96
CA TYR A 525 -18.85 9.44 13.15
C TYR A 525 -17.58 8.62 12.87
N TRP A 526 -17.62 7.71 11.86
CA TRP A 526 -16.54 6.75 11.63
C TRP A 526 -15.42 7.28 10.73
N SER A 527 -15.67 8.28 9.86
CA SER A 527 -14.65 8.80 8.96
C SER A 527 -13.70 9.79 9.66
N PRO A 528 -12.44 9.84 9.22
CA PRO A 528 -11.77 8.87 8.36
C PRO A 528 -11.44 7.57 9.12
N VAL A 529 -11.01 6.52 8.40
CA VAL A 529 -10.38 5.36 9.03
C VAL A 529 -9.14 5.82 9.78
N ASP A 530 -9.03 5.47 11.06
CA ASP A 530 -7.92 5.96 11.91
C ASP A 530 -6.60 5.28 11.59
N TRP A 531 -6.62 3.96 11.40
CA TRP A 531 -5.44 3.19 11.05
C TRP A 531 -5.76 2.09 10.06
N TYR A 532 -5.11 2.14 8.90
CA TYR A 532 -5.23 1.15 7.83
C TYR A 532 -3.89 0.44 7.60
N ASN A 533 -3.88 -0.89 7.62
CA ASN A 533 -2.70 -1.70 7.32
C ASN A 533 -2.95 -2.64 6.14
N GLY A 534 -1.96 -2.79 5.26
CA GLY A 534 -2.04 -3.68 4.10
C GLY A 534 -0.75 -3.76 3.31
N GLY A 535 -0.76 -4.56 2.23
CA GLY A 535 0.41 -4.84 1.41
C GLY A 535 0.94 -3.64 0.63
N MET A 536 2.26 -3.62 0.40
CA MET A 536 2.91 -2.56 -0.40
C MET A 536 2.54 -2.62 -1.88
N GLU A 537 2.18 -3.80 -2.39
CA GLU A 537 1.75 -4.03 -3.78
C GLU A 537 0.51 -3.22 -4.16
N HIS A 538 -0.33 -2.91 -3.17
CA HIS A 538 -1.56 -2.14 -3.39
C HIS A 538 -1.36 -0.62 -3.44
N THR A 539 -0.14 -0.12 -3.24
CA THR A 539 0.15 1.32 -3.15
C THR A 539 -0.32 2.10 -4.38
N THR A 540 -0.12 1.57 -5.57
CA THR A 540 -0.51 2.19 -6.86
C THR A 540 -1.74 1.55 -7.49
N LEU A 541 -2.34 0.56 -6.84
CA LEU A 541 -3.57 -0.14 -7.21
C LEU A 541 -4.73 0.29 -6.32
N HIS A 542 -5.18 -0.62 -5.43
CA HIS A 542 -6.31 -0.40 -4.54
C HIS A 542 -6.24 0.93 -3.77
N LEU A 543 -5.09 1.26 -3.17
CA LEU A 543 -4.95 2.45 -2.34
C LEU A 543 -5.15 3.75 -3.15
N LEU A 544 -4.64 3.80 -4.38
CA LEU A 544 -4.82 4.93 -5.27
C LEU A 544 -6.27 5.05 -5.74
N TYR A 545 -6.89 3.93 -6.14
CA TYR A 545 -8.28 3.91 -6.61
C TYR A 545 -9.28 4.25 -5.52
N SER A 546 -9.08 3.73 -4.31
CA SER A 546 -9.96 4.04 -3.16
C SER A 546 -9.87 5.51 -2.74
N ARG A 547 -8.69 6.13 -2.80
CA ARG A 547 -8.52 7.56 -2.58
C ARG A 547 -9.24 8.39 -3.65
N PHE A 548 -9.15 8.00 -4.91
CA PHE A 548 -9.85 8.65 -6.01
C PHE A 548 -11.38 8.58 -5.81
N TRP A 549 -11.92 7.38 -5.57
CA TRP A 549 -13.36 7.22 -5.36
C TRP A 549 -13.87 7.96 -4.13
N HIS A 550 -13.10 7.96 -3.06
CA HIS A 550 -13.46 8.69 -1.84
C HIS A 550 -13.50 10.22 -2.07
N LYS A 551 -12.52 10.78 -2.78
CA LYS A 551 -12.54 12.20 -3.16
C LYS A 551 -13.74 12.56 -4.03
N PHE A 552 -14.09 11.68 -4.95
CA PHE A 552 -15.29 11.86 -5.74
C PHE A 552 -16.56 11.84 -4.88
N LEU A 553 -16.68 10.89 -3.97
CA LEU A 553 -17.80 10.82 -3.02
C LEU A 553 -17.85 12.04 -2.09
N TYR A 554 -16.71 12.58 -1.72
CA TYR A 554 -16.62 13.85 -0.99
C TYR A 554 -17.17 15.02 -1.82
N ASP A 555 -16.79 15.12 -3.08
CA ASP A 555 -17.24 16.19 -3.97
C ASP A 555 -18.76 16.18 -4.21
N ILE A 556 -19.39 15.01 -4.18
CA ILE A 556 -20.85 14.88 -4.30
C ILE A 556 -21.58 14.84 -2.95
N GLY A 557 -20.88 15.07 -1.84
CA GLY A 557 -21.43 15.23 -0.50
C GLY A 557 -21.87 13.92 0.21
N VAL A 558 -21.36 12.76 -0.21
CA VAL A 558 -21.67 11.46 0.42
C VAL A 558 -20.83 11.20 1.65
N VAL A 559 -19.58 11.65 1.67
CA VAL A 559 -18.65 11.48 2.79
C VAL A 559 -18.13 12.82 3.29
N PRO A 560 -17.78 12.93 4.60
CA PRO A 560 -17.42 14.22 5.21
C PRO A 560 -15.93 14.57 5.08
N THR A 561 -15.07 13.64 4.68
CA THR A 561 -13.61 13.81 4.65
C THR A 561 -13.05 13.73 3.24
N LYS A 562 -11.97 14.48 2.98
CA LYS A 562 -11.28 14.47 1.67
C LYS A 562 -10.50 13.17 1.41
N GLU A 563 -10.04 12.53 2.49
CA GLU A 563 -9.26 11.31 2.46
C GLU A 563 -9.95 10.19 3.24
N PRO A 564 -9.84 8.94 2.76
CA PRO A 564 -10.47 7.80 3.42
C PRO A 564 -9.74 7.35 4.68
N TYR A 565 -8.42 7.50 4.72
CA TYR A 565 -7.53 6.94 5.73
C TYR A 565 -6.63 8.01 6.31
N GLN A 566 -6.47 8.04 7.66
CA GLN A 566 -5.57 8.98 8.32
C GLN A 566 -4.15 8.43 8.42
N LYS A 567 -4.00 7.17 8.87
CA LYS A 567 -2.70 6.50 9.02
C LYS A 567 -2.66 5.25 8.16
N ARG A 568 -1.54 5.07 7.42
CA ARG A 568 -1.28 3.87 6.61
C ARG A 568 0.06 3.27 6.95
N THR A 569 0.06 1.99 7.32
CA THR A 569 1.25 1.16 7.51
C THR A 569 1.20 -0.05 6.58
N SER A 570 2.35 -0.70 6.40
CA SER A 570 2.43 -1.92 5.60
C SER A 570 3.32 -2.94 6.30
N GLN A 571 2.82 -4.18 6.35
CA GLN A 571 3.63 -5.31 6.78
C GLN A 571 4.59 -5.74 5.67
N ALA A 572 5.74 -6.23 6.06
CA ALA A 572 6.59 -6.98 5.15
C ALA A 572 6.18 -8.46 5.08
N GLU A 573 6.58 -9.14 4.00
CA GLU A 573 6.20 -10.53 3.74
C GLU A 573 6.84 -11.51 4.74
N ILE A 574 6.07 -12.52 5.15
CA ILE A 574 6.61 -13.73 5.75
C ILE A 574 7.01 -14.66 4.61
N LEU A 575 8.30 -14.96 4.56
CA LEU A 575 8.90 -15.83 3.56
C LEU A 575 8.80 -17.30 4.00
N GLY A 576 8.90 -18.21 3.05
CA GLY A 576 9.07 -19.64 3.33
C GLY A 576 10.37 -19.91 4.09
N GLN A 577 10.54 -21.11 4.62
CA GLN A 577 11.77 -21.51 5.36
C GLN A 577 13.04 -21.36 4.51
N ASN A 578 12.91 -21.42 3.18
CA ASN A 578 14.02 -21.23 2.24
C ASN A 578 14.34 -19.75 1.95
N GLY A 579 13.67 -18.79 2.61
CA GLY A 579 13.84 -17.36 2.37
C GLY A 579 13.18 -16.80 1.10
N GLU A 580 12.36 -17.60 0.40
CA GLU A 580 11.62 -17.19 -0.78
C GLU A 580 10.15 -16.88 -0.45
N LYS A 581 9.53 -16.06 -1.29
CA LYS A 581 8.09 -15.77 -1.20
C LYS A 581 7.27 -17.08 -1.20
N MET A 582 6.33 -17.20 -0.26
CA MET A 582 5.43 -18.34 -0.20
C MET A 582 4.53 -18.38 -1.42
N SER A 583 4.50 -19.51 -2.09
CA SER A 583 3.64 -19.75 -3.25
C SER A 583 3.23 -21.21 -3.32
N LYS A 584 1.97 -21.47 -3.68
CA LYS A 584 1.45 -22.83 -3.87
C LYS A 584 2.21 -23.58 -4.97
N SER A 585 2.62 -22.87 -6.03
CA SER A 585 3.39 -23.45 -7.12
C SER A 585 4.80 -23.89 -6.71
N ARG A 586 5.35 -23.29 -5.64
CA ARG A 586 6.68 -23.63 -5.08
C ARG A 586 6.60 -24.67 -3.97
N GLY A 587 5.40 -25.01 -3.49
CA GLY A 587 5.21 -25.99 -2.41
C GLY A 587 5.79 -25.56 -1.05
N ASN A 588 6.05 -24.28 -0.83
CA ASN A 588 6.66 -23.74 0.38
C ASN A 588 5.67 -22.98 1.30
N VAL A 589 4.38 -23.16 1.09
CA VAL A 589 3.32 -22.56 1.90
C VAL A 589 3.18 -23.27 3.23
N VAL A 590 3.12 -22.52 4.32
CA VAL A 590 2.82 -23.04 5.67
C VAL A 590 1.36 -22.74 5.99
N ASN A 591 0.60 -23.77 6.34
CA ASN A 591 -0.82 -23.66 6.66
C ASN A 591 -1.00 -23.22 8.13
N PRO A 592 -1.73 -22.13 8.41
CA PRO A 592 -1.98 -21.68 9.77
C PRO A 592 -2.73 -22.70 10.64
N ASP A 593 -3.60 -23.54 10.05
CA ASP A 593 -4.33 -24.56 10.81
C ASP A 593 -3.42 -25.57 11.49
N GLU A 594 -2.36 -26.00 10.80
CA GLU A 594 -1.39 -26.95 11.33
C GLU A 594 -0.63 -26.35 12.52
N ILE A 595 -0.33 -25.05 12.44
CA ILE A 595 0.34 -24.31 13.50
C ILE A 595 -0.59 -24.14 14.72
N VAL A 596 -1.82 -23.75 14.49
CA VAL A 596 -2.83 -23.61 15.55
C VAL A 596 -3.11 -24.97 16.23
N ASP A 597 -3.25 -26.04 15.46
CA ASP A 597 -3.49 -27.38 16.02
C ASP A 597 -2.33 -27.86 16.89
N GLN A 598 -1.10 -27.55 16.50
CA GLN A 598 0.10 -28.02 17.19
C GLN A 598 0.53 -27.13 18.37
N TYR A 599 0.38 -25.81 18.25
CA TYR A 599 0.94 -24.83 19.19
C TYR A 599 -0.10 -23.94 19.87
N GLY A 600 -1.28 -23.83 19.31
CA GLY A 600 -2.34 -22.90 19.74
C GLY A 600 -2.33 -21.57 19.01
N ALA A 601 -3.51 -20.92 18.97
CA ALA A 601 -3.71 -19.62 18.33
C ALA A 601 -2.91 -18.51 19.03
N ASP A 602 -2.91 -18.45 20.36
CA ASP A 602 -2.14 -17.43 21.10
C ASP A 602 -0.64 -17.53 20.83
N THR A 603 -0.11 -18.73 20.73
CA THR A 603 1.30 -18.95 20.38
C THR A 603 1.61 -18.48 18.95
N MET A 604 0.72 -18.78 18.01
CA MET A 604 0.88 -18.33 16.63
C MET A 604 0.84 -16.81 16.53
N ARG A 605 -0.13 -16.15 17.18
CA ARG A 605 -0.25 -14.67 17.22
C ARG A 605 1.00 -14.01 17.77
N LEU A 606 1.51 -14.52 18.89
CA LEU A 606 2.78 -14.04 19.48
C LEU A 606 3.95 -14.22 18.52
N TYR A 607 4.05 -15.38 17.88
CA TYR A 607 5.15 -15.66 16.95
C TYR A 607 5.12 -14.78 15.71
N GLU A 608 3.95 -14.54 15.11
CA GLU A 608 3.77 -13.62 13.99
C GLU A 608 4.31 -12.21 14.28
N MET A 609 4.17 -11.78 15.53
CA MET A 609 4.62 -10.46 15.98
C MET A 609 6.06 -10.47 16.51
N PHE A 610 6.60 -11.63 16.89
CA PHE A 610 7.93 -11.77 17.47
C PHE A 610 9.01 -12.13 16.45
N ILE A 611 8.64 -12.69 15.28
CA ILE A 611 9.57 -13.20 14.26
C ILE A 611 10.55 -12.14 13.72
N GLY A 612 10.25 -10.86 13.87
CA GLY A 612 11.11 -9.75 13.46
C GLY A 612 10.39 -8.40 13.44
N ASP A 613 11.10 -7.40 12.96
CA ASP A 613 10.53 -6.07 12.72
C ASP A 613 9.35 -6.18 11.75
N PHE A 614 8.25 -5.48 12.04
CA PHE A 614 7.01 -5.56 11.28
C PHE A 614 7.18 -5.13 9.80
N GLU A 615 8.07 -4.17 9.55
CA GLU A 615 8.34 -3.63 8.23
C GLU A 615 9.43 -4.39 7.45
N LYS A 616 10.02 -5.44 8.04
CA LYS A 616 11.07 -6.24 7.42
C LYS A 616 10.59 -7.66 7.14
N ALA A 617 10.93 -8.17 5.96
CA ALA A 617 10.65 -9.56 5.60
C ALA A 617 11.43 -10.51 6.51
N ALA A 618 10.79 -11.60 6.91
CA ALA A 618 11.40 -12.60 7.78
C ALA A 618 11.04 -14.02 7.30
N PRO A 619 12.00 -14.96 7.28
CA PRO A 619 11.70 -16.35 6.95
C PRO A 619 10.98 -17.03 8.11
N TRP A 620 9.93 -17.80 7.77
CA TRP A 620 9.24 -18.63 8.74
C TRP A 620 10.18 -19.68 9.32
N ASN A 621 10.19 -19.86 10.65
CA ASN A 621 10.99 -20.86 11.33
C ASN A 621 10.13 -21.61 12.36
N SER A 622 9.77 -22.84 12.05
CA SER A 622 8.91 -23.67 12.89
C SER A 622 9.54 -24.07 14.23
N ASP A 623 10.87 -23.97 14.39
CA ASP A 623 11.52 -24.24 15.68
C ASP A 623 11.46 -23.03 16.62
N SER A 624 11.49 -21.83 16.08
CA SER A 624 11.48 -20.59 16.88
C SER A 624 10.13 -20.35 17.57
N ILE A 625 9.03 -20.86 17.04
CA ILE A 625 7.68 -20.74 17.63
C ILE A 625 7.60 -21.39 19.03
N LYS A 626 8.43 -22.41 19.30
CA LYS A 626 8.51 -23.09 20.60
C LYS A 626 8.89 -22.15 21.74
N GLY A 627 9.61 -21.06 21.43
CA GLY A 627 9.94 -20.00 22.39
C GLY A 627 8.69 -19.25 22.85
N CYS A 628 7.81 -18.89 21.92
CA CYS A 628 6.53 -18.25 22.23
C CYS A 628 5.61 -19.19 23.01
N LYS A 629 5.55 -20.48 22.65
CA LYS A 629 4.78 -21.48 23.41
C LYS A 629 5.23 -21.55 24.87
N ARG A 630 6.55 -21.65 25.10
CA ARG A 630 7.09 -21.64 26.47
C ARG A 630 6.76 -20.37 27.24
N PHE A 631 6.70 -19.22 26.57
CA PHE A 631 6.30 -17.97 27.21
C PHE A 631 4.84 -18.03 27.66
N VAL A 632 3.91 -18.51 26.81
CA VAL A 632 2.50 -18.69 27.16
C VAL A 632 2.34 -19.66 28.33
N GLU A 633 3.04 -20.80 28.32
CA GLU A 633 3.02 -21.79 29.42
C GLU A 633 3.59 -21.22 30.72
N ARG A 634 4.64 -20.42 30.66
CA ARG A 634 5.19 -19.73 31.84
C ARG A 634 4.23 -18.69 32.38
N PHE A 635 3.60 -17.91 31.52
CA PHE A 635 2.55 -16.98 31.96
C PHE A 635 1.41 -17.75 32.64
N TRP A 636 0.94 -18.85 32.04
CA TRP A 636 -0.10 -19.70 32.63
C TRP A 636 0.26 -20.21 34.01
N ASN A 637 1.48 -20.64 34.23
CA ASN A 637 1.93 -21.19 35.50
C ASN A 637 2.15 -20.14 36.60
N LEU A 638 2.11 -18.84 36.33
CA LEU A 638 2.17 -17.79 37.36
C LEU A 638 1.04 -17.92 38.39
N GLN A 639 -0.12 -18.48 38.00
CA GLN A 639 -1.24 -18.73 38.91
C GLN A 639 -0.88 -19.65 40.09
N GLU A 640 0.18 -20.47 39.97
CA GLU A 640 0.58 -21.40 41.02
C GLU A 640 1.48 -20.75 42.09
N ILE A 641 2.07 -19.61 41.75
CA ILE A 641 3.04 -18.92 42.65
C ILE A 641 2.58 -17.52 43.05
N VAL A 642 1.43 -17.06 42.52
CA VAL A 642 0.90 -15.71 42.84
C VAL A 642 0.49 -15.63 44.31
N LYS A 643 0.83 -14.49 44.94
CA LYS A 643 0.48 -14.13 46.32
C LYS A 643 -0.60 -13.06 46.33
N ASP A 644 -1.29 -12.92 47.44
CA ASP A 644 -2.19 -11.80 47.67
C ASP A 644 -1.42 -10.48 47.70
N GLY A 645 -2.00 -9.44 47.17
CA GLY A 645 -1.46 -8.07 47.12
C GLY A 645 -2.27 -7.19 46.17
N ASN A 646 -2.60 -5.98 46.60
CA ASN A 646 -3.43 -5.03 45.86
C ASN A 646 -2.60 -3.92 45.17
N GLU A 647 -1.32 -3.83 45.52
CA GLU A 647 -0.36 -2.85 44.97
C GLU A 647 0.88 -3.58 44.48
N TYR A 648 1.67 -2.95 43.64
CA TYR A 648 2.94 -3.55 43.17
C TYR A 648 3.94 -3.71 44.34
N SER A 649 4.63 -4.80 44.35
CA SER A 649 5.75 -5.03 45.30
C SER A 649 6.92 -4.08 44.99
N PRO A 650 7.64 -3.58 46.01
CA PRO A 650 8.77 -2.67 45.78
C PRO A 650 9.84 -3.23 44.84
N GLN A 651 9.97 -4.56 44.75
CA GLN A 651 10.95 -5.22 43.88
C GLN A 651 10.56 -5.23 42.41
N LEU A 652 9.28 -5.11 42.10
CA LEU A 652 8.76 -5.13 40.73
C LEU A 652 8.13 -3.81 40.27
N GLU A 653 7.88 -2.86 41.18
CA GLU A 653 7.15 -1.60 40.86
C GLU A 653 7.76 -0.85 39.66
N ALA A 654 9.07 -0.59 39.69
CA ALA A 654 9.75 0.09 38.62
C ALA A 654 9.67 -0.65 37.28
N LEU A 655 9.85 -1.98 37.31
CA LEU A 655 9.78 -2.83 36.13
C LEU A 655 8.34 -2.91 35.57
N MET A 656 7.31 -2.95 36.45
CA MET A 656 5.90 -2.89 36.04
C MET A 656 5.62 -1.60 35.27
N HIS A 657 5.91 -0.43 35.83
CA HIS A 657 5.70 0.86 35.17
C HIS A 657 6.50 0.96 33.85
N LYS A 658 7.75 0.54 33.83
CA LYS A 658 8.60 0.50 32.63
C LYS A 658 8.03 -0.42 31.55
N THR A 659 7.51 -1.59 31.92
CA THR A 659 6.94 -2.55 30.98
C THR A 659 5.62 -2.05 30.42
N ILE A 660 4.72 -1.49 31.25
CA ILE A 660 3.46 -0.92 30.82
C ILE A 660 3.70 0.23 29.81
N LYS A 661 4.63 1.15 30.14
CA LYS A 661 5.05 2.22 29.22
C LYS A 661 5.54 1.66 27.89
N LYS A 662 6.52 0.76 27.97
CA LYS A 662 7.16 0.15 26.79
C LYS A 662 6.16 -0.56 25.89
N VAL A 663 5.29 -1.40 26.45
CA VAL A 663 4.26 -2.12 25.68
C VAL A 663 3.27 -1.14 25.05
N SER A 664 2.87 -0.09 25.79
CA SER A 664 1.96 0.93 25.27
C SER A 664 2.53 1.65 24.04
N GLU A 665 3.76 2.12 24.13
CA GLU A 665 4.44 2.84 23.05
C GLU A 665 4.77 1.92 21.85
N ASP A 666 5.19 0.68 22.13
CA ASP A 666 5.53 -0.28 21.10
C ASP A 666 4.31 -0.73 20.28
N ILE A 667 3.13 -0.86 20.89
CA ILE A 667 1.88 -1.14 20.15
C ILE A 667 1.56 0.01 19.20
N ASP A 668 1.64 1.27 19.65
CA ASP A 668 1.33 2.44 18.85
C ASP A 668 2.31 2.64 17.66
N ASN A 669 3.50 2.03 17.75
CA ASN A 669 4.54 2.05 16.72
C ASN A 669 4.75 0.71 16.00
N LEU A 670 3.88 -0.28 16.19
CA LEU A 670 4.00 -1.65 15.65
C LEU A 670 5.35 -2.34 15.93
N LYS A 671 5.97 -2.02 17.08
CA LYS A 671 7.17 -2.68 17.57
C LYS A 671 6.83 -3.84 18.50
N CYS A 672 5.91 -4.68 18.04
CA CYS A 672 5.36 -5.78 18.83
C CYS A 672 6.43 -6.77 19.32
N ASN A 673 7.49 -6.99 18.56
CA ASN A 673 8.60 -7.86 18.95
C ASN A 673 9.30 -7.38 20.24
N THR A 674 9.51 -6.09 20.39
CA THR A 674 10.13 -5.52 21.60
C THR A 674 9.15 -5.44 22.77
N ALA A 675 7.86 -5.22 22.51
CA ALA A 675 6.81 -5.33 23.52
C ALA A 675 6.76 -6.75 24.13
N ILE A 676 6.76 -7.78 23.28
CA ILE A 676 6.75 -9.18 23.70
C ILE A 676 8.01 -9.51 24.51
N ALA A 677 9.19 -9.08 24.06
CA ALA A 677 10.45 -9.28 24.78
C ALA A 677 10.43 -8.63 26.16
N SER A 678 9.85 -7.44 26.30
CA SER A 678 9.67 -6.73 27.57
C SER A 678 8.78 -7.53 28.55
N MET A 679 7.66 -8.08 28.06
CA MET A 679 6.77 -8.92 28.87
C MET A 679 7.44 -10.26 29.25
N MET A 680 8.25 -10.86 28.36
CA MET A 680 9.05 -12.05 28.68
C MET A 680 10.04 -11.76 29.82
N THR A 681 10.68 -10.60 29.78
CA THR A 681 11.59 -10.16 30.86
C THR A 681 10.84 -9.99 32.17
N LEU A 682 9.68 -9.35 32.16
CA LEU A 682 8.84 -9.18 33.35
C LEU A 682 8.44 -10.53 33.96
N VAL A 683 8.00 -11.50 33.13
CA VAL A 683 7.66 -12.85 33.62
C VAL A 683 8.88 -13.54 34.25
N ASN A 684 10.09 -13.39 33.69
CA ASN A 684 11.30 -13.93 34.28
C ASN A 684 11.58 -13.34 35.68
N GLU A 685 11.42 -12.03 35.83
CA GLU A 685 11.60 -11.37 37.14
C GLU A 685 10.51 -11.74 38.15
N MET A 686 9.28 -11.98 37.71
CA MET A 686 8.20 -12.49 38.55
C MET A 686 8.51 -13.86 39.12
N TYR A 687 9.14 -14.74 38.33
CA TYR A 687 9.64 -16.03 38.86
C TYR A 687 10.81 -15.87 39.85
N ALA A 688 11.69 -14.91 39.62
CA ALA A 688 12.86 -14.68 40.47
C ALA A 688 12.51 -13.97 41.78
N LYS A 689 11.59 -12.98 41.74
CA LYS A 689 11.29 -12.09 42.87
C LYS A 689 9.96 -12.38 43.55
N GLY A 690 9.13 -13.21 42.92
CA GLY A 690 7.72 -13.43 43.30
C GLY A 690 6.78 -12.54 42.53
N VAL A 691 5.50 -12.84 42.58
CA VAL A 691 4.41 -12.09 41.91
C VAL A 691 3.21 -12.02 42.83
N ASN A 692 2.52 -10.91 42.82
CA ASN A 692 1.23 -10.74 43.50
C ASN A 692 0.06 -10.50 42.53
N LYS A 693 -1.15 -10.47 43.09
CA LYS A 693 -2.38 -10.31 42.25
C LYS A 693 -2.43 -9.01 41.45
N ALA A 694 -1.93 -7.90 41.99
CA ALA A 694 -1.92 -6.61 41.29
C ALA A 694 -1.00 -6.66 40.06
N GLU A 695 0.17 -7.24 40.24
CA GLU A 695 1.16 -7.41 39.16
C GLU A 695 0.67 -8.38 38.08
N LEU A 696 0.10 -9.52 38.49
CA LEU A 696 -0.46 -10.50 37.54
C LEU A 696 -1.68 -9.95 36.80
N ARG A 697 -2.54 -9.16 37.49
CA ARG A 697 -3.68 -8.50 36.85
C ARG A 697 -3.23 -7.59 35.71
N ASP A 698 -2.28 -6.71 35.96
CA ASP A 698 -1.88 -5.71 34.98
C ASP A 698 -1.02 -6.32 33.85
N LEU A 699 -0.20 -7.35 34.17
CA LEU A 699 0.44 -8.16 33.12
C LEU A 699 -0.61 -8.84 32.22
N THR A 700 -1.69 -9.40 32.82
CA THR A 700 -2.77 -10.05 32.06
C THR A 700 -3.45 -9.05 31.11
N ILE A 701 -3.67 -7.81 31.55
CA ILE A 701 -4.27 -6.76 30.68
C ILE A 701 -3.34 -6.41 29.53
N ILE A 702 -2.06 -6.15 29.75
CA ILE A 702 -1.13 -5.74 28.68
C ILE A 702 -0.77 -6.89 27.73
N LEU A 703 -0.88 -8.14 28.16
CA LEU A 703 -0.68 -9.33 27.32
C LEU A 703 -1.92 -9.69 26.52
N ASN A 704 -3.14 -9.30 26.98
CA ASN A 704 -4.40 -9.67 26.34
C ASN A 704 -4.45 -9.35 24.82
N PRO A 705 -3.99 -8.20 24.32
CA PRO A 705 -3.96 -7.95 22.88
C PRO A 705 -3.17 -8.99 22.07
N PHE A 706 -2.11 -9.55 22.64
CA PHE A 706 -1.22 -10.50 21.97
C PHE A 706 -1.69 -11.95 22.09
N ALA A 707 -2.16 -12.33 23.28
CA ALA A 707 -2.58 -13.69 23.62
C ALA A 707 -3.96 -13.69 24.33
N PRO A 708 -5.02 -13.41 23.57
CA PRO A 708 -6.33 -13.12 24.17
C PRO A 708 -6.98 -14.31 24.89
N HIS A 709 -6.78 -15.54 24.42
CA HIS A 709 -7.48 -16.69 25.01
C HIS A 709 -6.91 -17.05 26.41
N VAL A 710 -5.61 -17.18 26.51
CA VAL A 710 -4.95 -17.53 27.79
C VAL A 710 -5.16 -16.44 28.84
N THR A 711 -5.22 -15.18 28.41
CA THR A 711 -5.44 -14.05 29.32
C THR A 711 -6.88 -13.94 29.80
N GLU A 712 -7.88 -14.23 28.98
CA GLU A 712 -9.27 -14.36 29.42
C GLU A 712 -9.43 -15.50 30.44
N GLU A 713 -8.81 -16.64 30.18
CA GLU A 713 -8.88 -17.77 31.09
C GLU A 713 -8.17 -17.47 32.42
N MET A 714 -6.98 -16.86 32.37
CA MET A 714 -6.26 -16.41 33.58
C MET A 714 -7.09 -15.43 34.40
N TRP A 715 -7.73 -14.45 33.74
CA TRP A 715 -8.58 -13.45 34.37
C TRP A 715 -9.76 -14.10 35.14
N GLN A 716 -10.38 -15.10 34.51
CA GLN A 716 -11.48 -15.83 35.10
C GLN A 716 -11.01 -16.67 36.30
N ILE A 717 -9.91 -17.43 36.17
CA ILE A 717 -9.34 -18.28 37.23
C ILE A 717 -8.96 -17.44 38.44
N MET A 718 -8.34 -16.30 38.21
CA MET A 718 -7.89 -15.38 39.26
C MET A 718 -9.02 -14.56 39.87
N ASN A 719 -10.25 -14.64 39.31
CA ASN A 719 -11.44 -13.93 39.74
C ASN A 719 -11.21 -12.40 39.89
N PHE A 720 -10.64 -11.79 38.85
CA PHE A 720 -10.39 -10.34 38.82
C PHE A 720 -11.66 -9.52 38.61
N GLY A 721 -12.80 -10.16 38.30
CA GLY A 721 -14.10 -9.54 38.05
C GLY A 721 -14.35 -9.15 36.60
N GLY A 722 -15.54 -9.42 36.07
CA GLY A 722 -15.87 -9.20 34.63
C GLY A 722 -15.02 -10.03 33.68
N ALA A 723 -14.69 -9.44 32.53
CA ALA A 723 -13.79 -10.03 31.52
C ALA A 723 -12.59 -9.11 31.30
N VAL A 724 -11.44 -9.67 30.85
CA VAL A 724 -10.25 -8.83 30.63
C VAL A 724 -10.45 -7.87 29.47
N HIS A 725 -11.25 -8.24 28.45
CA HIS A 725 -11.56 -7.36 27.32
C HIS A 725 -12.39 -6.12 27.69
N ASP A 726 -12.99 -6.08 28.90
CA ASP A 726 -13.71 -4.93 29.46
C ASP A 726 -12.87 -4.17 30.52
N ALA A 727 -11.67 -4.64 30.82
CA ALA A 727 -10.79 -3.99 31.77
C ALA A 727 -10.27 -2.65 31.23
N GLN A 728 -9.72 -1.83 32.12
CA GLN A 728 -9.07 -0.58 31.75
C GLN A 728 -7.58 -0.81 31.53
N TRP A 729 -7.05 -0.27 30.43
CA TRP A 729 -5.59 -0.28 30.17
C TRP A 729 -4.83 0.36 31.33
N PRO A 730 -3.80 -0.32 31.90
CA PRO A 730 -3.12 0.19 33.07
C PRO A 730 -2.33 1.45 32.75
N SER A 731 -2.34 2.42 33.68
CA SER A 731 -1.50 3.60 33.63
C SER A 731 -0.10 3.31 34.16
N PHE A 732 0.86 4.10 33.75
CA PHE A 732 2.21 4.09 34.32
C PHE A 732 2.58 5.47 34.88
N ASP A 733 3.43 5.48 35.89
CA ASP A 733 4.02 6.70 36.45
C ASP A 733 5.46 6.82 35.94
N GLU A 734 5.73 7.89 35.20
CA GLU A 734 7.05 8.15 34.61
C GLU A 734 8.15 8.25 35.66
N SER A 735 7.85 8.84 36.81
CA SER A 735 8.83 8.97 37.90
C SER A 735 9.26 7.62 38.51
N LYS A 736 8.41 6.61 38.35
CA LYS A 736 8.66 5.24 38.88
C LYS A 736 9.27 4.31 37.84
N THR A 737 9.48 4.76 36.60
CA THR A 737 10.13 3.95 35.55
C THR A 737 11.64 3.87 35.72
N GLN A 738 12.23 4.71 36.54
CA GLN A 738 13.66 4.70 36.84
C GLN A 738 13.94 3.73 37.98
N GLU A 739 14.87 2.80 37.78
CA GLU A 739 15.41 2.00 38.87
C GLU A 739 16.22 2.94 39.75
N ASN A 740 15.85 3.04 41.02
CA ASN A 740 16.63 3.79 42.01
C ASN A 740 17.98 3.11 42.31
N ASP A 741 18.10 1.83 42.03
CA ASP A 741 19.29 1.02 42.28
C ASP A 741 19.77 0.34 40.99
N VAL A 742 21.09 0.17 40.87
CA VAL A 742 21.74 -0.51 39.74
C VAL A 742 22.78 -1.50 40.24
N GLU A 743 22.82 -2.70 39.64
CA GLU A 743 23.88 -3.68 39.92
C GLU A 743 25.16 -3.27 39.16
N ILE A 744 26.23 -3.04 39.88
CA ILE A 744 27.55 -2.75 39.33
C ILE A 744 28.54 -3.91 39.55
N ALA A 745 29.38 -4.17 38.55
CA ALA A 745 30.40 -5.17 38.63
C ALA A 745 31.61 -4.65 39.43
N LEU A 746 32.09 -5.43 40.41
CA LEU A 746 33.31 -5.17 41.14
C LEU A 746 34.47 -5.93 40.55
N GLN A 747 35.51 -5.24 40.15
CA GLN A 747 36.67 -5.77 39.47
C GLN A 747 37.97 -5.52 40.28
N VAL A 748 38.89 -6.50 40.19
CA VAL A 748 40.28 -6.32 40.58
C VAL A 748 41.15 -6.62 39.36
N LYS A 749 42.00 -5.62 38.96
CA LYS A 749 42.84 -5.69 37.74
C LYS A 749 42.05 -6.09 36.48
N GLY A 750 40.81 -5.54 36.29
CA GLY A 750 39.96 -5.79 35.14
C GLY A 750 39.22 -7.14 35.15
N LYS A 751 39.35 -7.97 36.19
CA LYS A 751 38.64 -9.23 36.35
C LYS A 751 37.48 -9.05 37.33
N VAL A 752 36.26 -9.38 36.92
CA VAL A 752 35.06 -9.35 37.77
C VAL A 752 35.24 -10.36 38.91
N ARG A 753 35.03 -9.91 40.15
CA ARG A 753 35.15 -10.70 41.40
C ARG A 753 33.82 -10.77 42.15
N SER A 754 33.04 -9.71 42.09
CA SER A 754 31.76 -9.62 42.78
C SER A 754 30.82 -8.66 42.03
N ARG A 755 29.61 -8.54 42.54
CA ARG A 755 28.61 -7.57 42.07
C ARG A 755 27.88 -7.04 43.28
N ILE A 756 27.55 -5.75 43.30
CA ILE A 756 26.73 -5.11 44.33
C ILE A 756 25.67 -4.26 43.73
N VAL A 757 24.55 -4.15 44.41
CA VAL A 757 23.46 -3.23 44.09
C VAL A 757 23.70 -1.92 44.82
N VAL A 758 23.66 -0.81 44.09
CA VAL A 758 23.91 0.54 44.61
C VAL A 758 22.91 1.52 44.01
N PRO A 759 22.61 2.65 44.69
CA PRO A 759 21.81 3.72 44.09
C PRO A 759 22.39 4.19 42.75
N VAL A 760 21.52 4.49 41.74
CA VAL A 760 21.94 4.92 40.38
C VAL A 760 22.78 6.20 40.47
N ASP A 761 22.46 7.08 41.40
CA ASP A 761 23.10 8.37 41.63
C ASP A 761 24.27 8.33 42.67
N ILE A 762 24.69 7.12 43.03
CA ILE A 762 25.79 6.94 44.01
C ILE A 762 27.05 7.70 43.58
N SER A 763 27.65 8.40 44.53
CA SER A 763 28.90 9.08 44.28
C SER A 763 30.02 8.10 43.93
N LYS A 764 31.06 8.56 43.23
CA LYS A 764 32.26 7.76 42.94
C LYS A 764 32.92 7.28 44.25
N GLU A 765 32.98 8.16 45.19
CA GLU A 765 33.60 7.94 46.49
C GLU A 765 32.88 6.84 47.26
N ASP A 766 31.56 6.89 47.31
CA ASP A 766 30.75 5.92 48.04
C ASP A 766 30.74 4.55 47.32
N ALA A 767 30.65 4.56 45.98
CA ALA A 767 30.72 3.31 45.19
C ALA A 767 32.05 2.56 45.42
N ILE A 768 33.17 3.29 45.44
CA ILE A 768 34.49 2.70 45.72
C ILE A 768 34.58 2.24 47.20
N ALA A 769 34.00 3.01 48.12
CA ALA A 769 33.99 2.62 49.54
C ALA A 769 33.18 1.34 49.77
N LEU A 770 32.03 1.18 49.13
CA LEU A 770 31.21 -0.04 49.17
C LEU A 770 31.94 -1.21 48.50
N ALA A 771 32.59 -0.98 47.37
CA ALA A 771 33.36 -2.01 46.70
C ALA A 771 34.50 -2.57 47.54
N LYS A 772 35.18 -1.72 48.31
CA LYS A 772 36.23 -2.16 49.26
C LYS A 772 35.72 -2.96 50.44
N LYS A 773 34.45 -2.78 50.81
CA LYS A 773 33.79 -3.52 51.88
C LYS A 773 33.28 -4.91 51.45
N ASP A 774 33.16 -5.14 50.16
CA ASP A 774 32.77 -6.46 49.64
C ASP A 774 33.84 -7.50 50.03
N GLU A 775 33.39 -8.62 50.60
CA GLU A 775 34.30 -9.66 51.15
C GLU A 775 35.28 -10.18 50.13
N LYS A 776 34.88 -10.40 48.88
CA LYS A 776 35.73 -10.93 47.82
C LYS A 776 36.76 -9.90 47.35
N ILE A 777 36.32 -8.64 47.23
CA ILE A 777 37.24 -7.56 46.89
C ILE A 777 38.22 -7.30 48.00
N ALA A 778 37.76 -7.23 49.26
CA ALA A 778 38.60 -7.02 50.43
C ALA A 778 39.69 -8.08 50.54
N ALA A 779 39.35 -9.35 50.34
CA ALA A 779 40.30 -10.46 50.33
C ALA A 779 41.36 -10.34 49.19
N GLU A 780 40.97 -9.89 48.03
CA GLU A 780 41.86 -9.73 46.88
C GLU A 780 42.83 -8.55 46.98
N ILE A 781 42.44 -7.48 47.69
CA ILE A 781 43.26 -6.28 47.89
C ILE A 781 44.07 -6.30 49.25
N ALA A 782 43.79 -7.25 50.11
CA ALA A 782 44.42 -7.32 51.39
C ALA A 782 45.98 -7.40 51.29
N GLY A 783 46.69 -6.49 51.99
CA GLY A 783 48.15 -6.43 51.96
C GLY A 783 48.79 -5.88 50.68
N LYS A 784 48.00 -5.38 49.76
CA LYS A 784 48.43 -4.79 48.51
C LYS A 784 48.29 -3.27 48.48
N GLU A 785 49.18 -2.60 47.75
CA GLU A 785 49.10 -1.16 47.53
C GLU A 785 48.10 -0.85 46.40
N ILE A 786 47.07 -0.04 46.67
CA ILE A 786 46.09 0.39 45.65
C ILE A 786 46.74 1.48 44.81
N LYS A 787 46.94 1.20 43.52
CA LYS A 787 47.53 2.14 42.56
C LYS A 787 46.51 2.98 41.83
N LYS A 788 45.31 2.44 41.57
CA LYS A 788 44.26 3.15 40.83
C LYS A 788 42.88 2.59 41.18
N GLU A 789 41.91 3.51 41.27
CA GLU A 789 40.49 3.22 41.47
C GLU A 789 39.69 3.86 40.35
N ILE A 790 38.92 3.07 39.63
CA ILE A 790 38.16 3.49 38.47
C ILE A 790 36.67 3.21 38.76
N TYR A 791 35.84 4.20 38.69
CA TYR A 791 34.41 4.04 38.74
C TYR A 791 33.82 4.44 37.36
N VAL A 792 32.98 3.59 36.80
CA VAL A 792 32.18 3.87 35.66
C VAL A 792 30.71 3.88 36.11
N PRO A 793 30.05 5.04 36.15
CA PRO A 793 28.69 5.14 36.65
C PRO A 793 27.75 4.10 36.05
N GLY A 794 26.97 3.44 36.92
CA GLY A 794 26.01 2.42 36.51
C GLY A 794 26.59 1.13 35.92
N LYS A 795 27.93 0.93 35.93
CA LYS A 795 28.55 -0.24 35.26
C LYS A 795 29.52 -0.99 36.17
N LEU A 796 30.53 -0.32 36.66
CA LEU A 796 31.59 -1.07 37.41
C LEU A 796 32.43 -0.15 38.30
N VAL A 797 33.02 -0.80 39.32
CA VAL A 797 34.19 -0.31 40.03
C VAL A 797 35.36 -1.28 39.73
N ASN A 798 36.52 -0.73 39.37
CA ASN A 798 37.73 -1.53 39.15
C ASN A 798 38.86 -1.01 40.04
N ILE A 799 39.39 -1.87 40.89
CA ILE A 799 40.50 -1.56 41.78
C ILE A 799 41.78 -2.24 41.26
N VAL A 800 42.79 -1.44 41.01
CA VAL A 800 44.12 -1.91 40.59
C VAL A 800 45.01 -1.89 41.85
N ALA A 801 45.24 -3.06 42.41
CA ALA A 801 46.09 -3.27 43.55
C ALA A 801 47.29 -4.15 43.22
N ILE A 802 48.49 -3.81 43.65
CA ILE A 802 49.75 -4.48 43.33
C ILE A 802 50.36 -5.00 44.58
#